data_389f043a5ec03cce86ec3d72e3438760
#
_entry.id   389f043a5ec03cce86ec3d72e3438760
#
_cell.length_a   1.000
_cell.length_b   1.000
_cell.length_c   1.000
_cell.angle_alpha   90.00
_cell.angle_beta   90.00
_cell.angle_gamma   90.00
#
_symmetry.space_group_name_H-M   'P 1'
#
loop_
_entity.id
_entity.type
_entity.pdbx_description
1 polymer ?
#
loop_
_entity_poly.entity_id
_entity_poly.type
_entity_poly.pdbx_seq_one_letter_code
_entity_poly.pdbx_strand_id
1 'polypeptide(L)'
;MKKRLTMFLACLFLSLGMAMAQTHVTGVVISAEDNQPVIGAFVKVLGTSDGTQTDLDGKFELNVPAGAMLEFSYVGMNPKKVKAAANMHVVLESDNKTMQEVVVVGYGSAKKIGSITGSITTVNADKLKNAPSSSALDALQGQVAGLNVLSSSGEAGDNAVSMNIHGKGSIGASSTPLYVIDGIPSSARAIMAMNPNDIKNISVLKDASATSIYGSRAANGVIYVTTKNGSFNSKARITFRSQFGISTPADKRLYHNMMNASELREFWGKLGYTKEDIDKAYTWKDRDGNEHVYNGDTRWWNHTMQFNNPQTQNDLSIEGGSDRISYMVGAGQFHQRGAAIGNFYDRYNFRSNLSARPKDWMRMGINVAFSYDKKQRNANFGNSEGNAQYTSGGLSFLLSPLYPAIDPATGKDYAKKYPGVNMTNPYYAQKNSPDLYERYGVLANAFIELEPIKNLKIRSRLGSDMYFILDNWKTNASYEFSSHGGVRGKSSTFGYSNTITNTIEYSFNLNDDHHFTVLGGQEGVKNNYDYFYAQSTGQIDDHLMLLQNGKKESYGMGEEGSESRFLSFLGRIDYDYANRYFLDFSLRNDASSRFGANHKNAAFWAAGVLWKIKNEAFMNEYKWIDDLNFKVSYGTQGNSSIGDYGSLGLIGATTNYDTNASWVYAQHPNPELTWEKQKMFSVTLDGKLFHRLDFELMYYIRKTTNMLMGVPYPYTTGYSSLVRNVGGLQNSGIDVKLGYDILRGRDYYLRAGINFNYNNDKVTELFQGRQRWEIANTLVAYVVGKPVMYYLPIWAGVNPADGSPQWYLPGKNIDETTKDKSRVTSNFDETALTQNSGHRRYAPFNGGFNISAGWKGLTLSADFAVVLGKYLVNNDMYFYANFAAVQTSYNQHKMVNDFWREDNKNAKFPDWRKGYGMHFDSHLLENASFMRLKSLQIGYVLPKSLLAWQNVVEGLKFTFTGRNLFTITDYTGIDPEIDANVSLGRLGNTRQILFGVEVTF
;
A
#
# COMPACT_ATOMS: atom_id res chain seq x y z
N MET A 1 -71.49 10.42 -57.29
CA MET A 1 -70.38 11.31 -56.98
C MET A 1 -70.62 12.15 -55.74
N LYS A 2 -71.84 12.64 -55.45
CA LYS A 2 -72.08 13.48 -54.21
C LYS A 2 -71.78 12.84 -52.88
N LYS A 3 -72.01 11.57 -52.68
CA LYS A 3 -71.66 10.88 -51.33
C LYS A 3 -70.16 10.70 -51.09
N ARG A 4 -69.34 10.60 -52.19
CA ARG A 4 -67.87 10.50 -51.99
C ARG A 4 -67.24 11.87 -51.73
N LEU A 5 -67.80 12.94 -52.19
CA LEU A 5 -67.34 14.32 -51.94
C LEU A 5 -67.65 14.75 -50.50
N THR A 6 -68.84 14.37 -49.95
CA THR A 6 -69.24 14.66 -48.60
C THR A 6 -68.38 13.88 -47.56
N MET A 7 -68.01 12.65 -47.88
CA MET A 7 -67.14 11.85 -47.04
C MET A 7 -65.68 12.37 -47.06
N PHE A 8 -65.24 12.86 -48.25
CA PHE A 8 -63.92 13.48 -48.32
C PHE A 8 -63.84 14.85 -47.64
N LEU A 9 -64.90 15.67 -47.70
CA LEU A 9 -65.02 16.91 -46.95
C LEU A 9 -65.19 16.63 -45.44
N ALA A 10 -65.88 15.60 -44.98
CA ALA A 10 -65.99 15.22 -43.59
C ALA A 10 -64.64 14.68 -43.05
N CYS A 11 -63.86 13.94 -43.81
CA CYS A 11 -62.52 13.53 -43.47
C CYS A 11 -61.55 14.70 -43.42
N LEU A 12 -61.70 15.68 -44.34
CA LEU A 12 -60.88 16.90 -44.35
C LEU A 12 -61.20 17.79 -43.16
N PHE A 13 -62.48 17.90 -42.74
CA PHE A 13 -62.87 18.66 -41.55
C PHE A 13 -62.50 17.93 -40.24
N LEU A 14 -62.47 16.60 -40.22
CA LEU A 14 -61.98 15.82 -39.11
C LEU A 14 -60.44 15.90 -38.98
N SER A 15 -59.70 16.02 -40.10
CA SER A 15 -58.25 16.23 -40.08
C SER A 15 -57.83 17.64 -39.69
N LEU A 16 -58.68 18.64 -39.91
CA LEU A 16 -58.48 20.05 -39.47
C LEU A 16 -58.87 20.28 -38.01
N GLY A 17 -59.65 19.35 -37.38
CA GLY A 17 -60.05 19.45 -35.98
C GLY A 17 -59.05 18.85 -34.98
N MET A 18 -57.95 18.22 -35.48
CA MET A 18 -56.83 17.76 -34.68
C MET A 18 -55.58 18.65 -34.73
N ALA A 19 -55.71 19.92 -35.00
CA ALA A 19 -54.69 20.88 -34.59
C ALA A 19 -54.75 20.92 -33.03
N MET A 20 -54.07 20.00 -32.36
CA MET A 20 -53.89 20.03 -30.94
C MET A 20 -53.33 21.40 -30.57
N ALA A 21 -54.08 22.19 -29.77
CA ALA A 21 -53.57 23.45 -29.21
C ALA A 21 -52.28 23.14 -28.42
N GLN A 22 -51.17 23.38 -29.02
CA GLN A 22 -49.88 23.33 -28.32
C GLN A 22 -49.88 24.54 -27.40
N THR A 23 -49.60 24.26 -26.12
CA THR A 23 -49.36 25.30 -25.11
C THR A 23 -47.89 25.59 -25.06
N HIS A 24 -47.51 26.82 -25.32
CA HIS A 24 -46.13 27.28 -25.12
C HIS A 24 -45.93 27.47 -23.62
N VAL A 25 -45.04 26.67 -23.05
CA VAL A 25 -44.71 26.63 -21.62
C VAL A 25 -43.31 27.21 -21.43
N THR A 26 -43.23 28.21 -20.60
CA THR A 26 -41.94 28.75 -20.11
C THR A 26 -41.89 28.63 -18.58
N GLY A 27 -40.71 28.66 -18.06
CA GLY A 27 -40.57 28.63 -16.59
C GLY A 27 -39.13 28.70 -16.11
N VAL A 28 -38.97 28.69 -14.80
CA VAL A 28 -37.69 28.67 -14.12
C VAL A 28 -37.67 27.49 -13.15
N VAL A 29 -36.57 26.76 -13.16
CA VAL A 29 -36.30 25.68 -12.21
C VAL A 29 -35.26 26.18 -11.20
N ILE A 30 -35.59 26.15 -9.92
CA ILE A 30 -34.69 26.53 -8.82
C ILE A 30 -34.51 25.40 -7.83
N SER A 31 -33.41 25.44 -7.08
CA SER A 31 -33.12 24.52 -5.96
C SER A 31 -33.81 24.98 -4.69
N ALA A 32 -34.41 24.06 -3.94
CA ALA A 32 -35.04 24.35 -2.64
C ALA A 32 -34.03 24.73 -1.55
N GLU A 33 -32.74 24.37 -1.71
CA GLU A 33 -31.70 24.59 -0.68
C GLU A 33 -31.17 26.03 -0.68
N ASP A 34 -31.02 26.63 -1.83
CA ASP A 34 -30.37 27.92 -1.98
C ASP A 34 -31.13 28.92 -2.86
N ASN A 35 -32.32 28.54 -3.35
CA ASN A 35 -33.14 29.30 -4.30
C ASN A 35 -32.42 29.73 -5.58
N GLN A 36 -31.33 29.01 -5.94
CA GLN A 36 -30.57 29.33 -7.16
C GLN A 36 -31.12 28.56 -8.37
N PRO A 37 -30.94 29.12 -9.60
CA PRO A 37 -31.32 28.45 -10.84
C PRO A 37 -30.64 27.09 -10.97
N VAL A 38 -31.39 26.04 -11.32
CA VAL A 38 -30.85 24.73 -11.65
C VAL A 38 -30.52 24.70 -13.13
N ILE A 39 -29.24 24.82 -13.47
CA ILE A 39 -28.73 24.85 -14.83
C ILE A 39 -28.65 23.44 -15.41
N GLY A 40 -29.21 23.20 -16.63
CA GLY A 40 -29.17 21.89 -17.26
C GLY A 40 -30.15 20.86 -16.68
N ALA A 41 -31.14 21.29 -15.92
CA ALA A 41 -32.24 20.41 -15.51
C ALA A 41 -33.01 19.94 -16.76
N PHE A 42 -33.25 18.63 -16.82
CA PHE A 42 -33.99 18.02 -17.92
C PHE A 42 -35.50 18.17 -17.68
N VAL A 43 -36.21 18.72 -18.64
CA VAL A 43 -37.68 18.89 -18.61
C VAL A 43 -38.26 18.01 -19.70
N LYS A 44 -38.93 16.91 -19.32
CA LYS A 44 -39.47 15.91 -20.25
C LYS A 44 -40.99 15.90 -20.23
N VAL A 45 -41.61 15.79 -21.40
CA VAL A 45 -43.06 15.55 -21.50
C VAL A 45 -43.33 14.05 -21.26
N LEU A 46 -44.08 13.75 -20.22
CA LEU A 46 -44.40 12.35 -19.87
C LEU A 46 -45.21 11.67 -20.98
N GLY A 47 -44.74 10.50 -21.40
CA GLY A 47 -45.40 9.73 -22.48
C GLY A 47 -44.90 10.03 -23.86
N THR A 48 -43.94 10.96 -24.04
CA THR A 48 -43.33 11.31 -25.35
C THR A 48 -41.80 11.26 -25.24
N SER A 49 -41.12 11.44 -26.37
CA SER A 49 -39.66 11.64 -26.45
C SER A 49 -39.27 13.12 -26.31
N ASP A 50 -40.25 14.04 -26.26
CA ASP A 50 -39.99 15.48 -26.32
C ASP A 50 -39.55 16.02 -24.95
N GLY A 51 -38.56 16.90 -24.96
CA GLY A 51 -38.00 17.55 -23.77
C GLY A 51 -37.02 18.66 -24.10
N THR A 52 -36.67 19.45 -23.09
CA THR A 52 -35.69 20.52 -23.13
C THR A 52 -34.83 20.53 -21.91
N GLN A 53 -33.80 21.37 -21.89
CA GLN A 53 -32.95 21.58 -20.69
C GLN A 53 -33.01 23.05 -20.29
N THR A 54 -32.88 23.31 -18.99
CA THR A 54 -32.79 24.66 -18.48
C THR A 54 -31.46 25.31 -18.84
N ASP A 55 -31.52 26.60 -19.15
CA ASP A 55 -30.38 27.47 -19.47
C ASP A 55 -29.59 27.90 -18.19
N LEU A 56 -28.64 28.85 -18.37
CA LEU A 56 -27.79 29.36 -17.27
C LEU A 56 -28.58 30.11 -16.17
N ASP A 57 -29.79 30.61 -16.50
CA ASP A 57 -30.69 31.25 -15.54
C ASP A 57 -31.73 30.26 -14.98
N GLY A 58 -31.60 28.96 -15.26
CA GLY A 58 -32.57 27.93 -14.90
C GLY A 58 -33.88 28.01 -15.72
N LYS A 59 -33.94 28.83 -16.77
CA LYS A 59 -35.12 28.99 -17.60
C LYS A 59 -35.24 27.88 -18.64
N PHE A 60 -36.46 27.46 -18.91
CA PHE A 60 -36.79 26.51 -19.99
C PHE A 60 -37.98 27.02 -20.82
N GLU A 61 -38.04 26.54 -22.05
CA GLU A 61 -39.09 26.81 -23.02
C GLU A 61 -39.41 25.52 -23.78
N LEU A 62 -40.69 25.18 -23.86
CA LEU A 62 -41.11 23.93 -24.51
C LEU A 62 -42.57 24.07 -25.00
N ASN A 63 -42.83 23.59 -26.21
CA ASN A 63 -44.19 23.46 -26.74
C ASN A 63 -44.76 22.09 -26.39
N VAL A 64 -45.88 22.07 -25.68
CA VAL A 64 -46.46 20.80 -25.19
C VAL A 64 -47.97 20.74 -25.44
N PRO A 65 -48.59 19.56 -25.56
CA PRO A 65 -50.04 19.41 -25.63
C PRO A 65 -50.72 20.03 -24.39
N ALA A 66 -51.84 20.62 -24.53
CA ALA A 66 -52.61 21.23 -23.45
C ALA A 66 -52.87 20.20 -22.33
N GLY A 67 -52.46 20.53 -21.10
CA GLY A 67 -52.64 19.67 -19.93
C GLY A 67 -51.60 18.54 -19.78
N ALA A 68 -50.51 18.53 -20.57
CA ALA A 68 -49.42 17.58 -20.47
C ALA A 68 -48.77 17.61 -19.08
N MET A 69 -48.24 16.47 -18.62
CA MET A 69 -47.46 16.38 -17.42
C MET A 69 -45.96 16.47 -17.78
N LEU A 70 -45.22 17.37 -17.13
CA LEU A 70 -43.80 17.58 -17.28
C LEU A 70 -43.05 16.93 -16.11
N GLU A 71 -42.02 16.22 -16.39
CA GLU A 71 -41.09 15.67 -15.38
C GLU A 71 -39.79 16.49 -15.41
N PHE A 72 -39.47 17.10 -14.29
CA PHE A 72 -38.27 17.88 -14.08
C PHE A 72 -37.28 16.97 -13.35
N SER A 73 -36.09 16.77 -13.90
CA SER A 73 -35.05 15.94 -13.30
C SER A 73 -33.69 16.61 -13.42
N TYR A 74 -32.89 16.48 -12.39
CA TYR A 74 -31.48 16.94 -12.37
C TYR A 74 -30.64 15.99 -11.52
N VAL A 75 -29.38 15.85 -11.84
CA VAL A 75 -28.47 14.96 -11.09
C VAL A 75 -28.32 15.46 -9.66
N GLY A 76 -28.67 14.62 -8.69
CA GLY A 76 -28.64 14.96 -7.27
C GLY A 76 -29.90 15.67 -6.75
N MET A 77 -30.99 15.73 -7.53
CA MET A 77 -32.29 16.27 -7.10
C MET A 77 -33.42 15.28 -7.32
N ASN A 78 -34.44 15.31 -6.46
CA ASN A 78 -35.64 14.49 -6.59
C ASN A 78 -36.44 14.89 -7.85
N PRO A 79 -36.74 13.96 -8.76
CA PRO A 79 -37.57 14.27 -9.92
C PRO A 79 -38.95 14.75 -9.49
N LYS A 80 -39.43 15.84 -10.11
CA LYS A 80 -40.74 16.43 -9.80
C LYS A 80 -41.65 16.42 -11.01
N LYS A 81 -42.86 15.93 -10.84
CA LYS A 81 -43.89 15.91 -11.92
C LYS A 81 -44.88 17.04 -11.67
N VAL A 82 -45.04 17.92 -12.68
CA VAL A 82 -45.92 19.08 -12.59
C VAL A 82 -46.72 19.18 -13.87
N LYS A 83 -47.98 19.55 -13.77
CA LYS A 83 -48.84 19.77 -14.92
C LYS A 83 -48.41 21.06 -15.64
N ALA A 84 -48.30 21.01 -16.95
CA ALA A 84 -47.86 22.13 -17.77
C ALA A 84 -48.75 23.36 -17.62
N ALA A 85 -48.13 24.52 -17.39
CA ALA A 85 -48.75 25.83 -17.28
C ALA A 85 -47.91 26.88 -18.05
N ALA A 86 -48.47 27.98 -18.52
CA ALA A 86 -47.81 28.96 -19.36
C ALA A 86 -46.54 29.57 -18.75
N ASN A 87 -46.56 29.85 -17.41
CA ASN A 87 -45.38 30.29 -16.67
C ASN A 87 -45.20 29.41 -15.45
N MET A 88 -44.11 28.68 -15.36
CA MET A 88 -43.86 27.73 -14.30
C MET A 88 -42.70 28.15 -13.41
N HIS A 89 -42.85 28.01 -12.13
CA HIS A 89 -41.79 28.12 -11.12
C HIS A 89 -41.67 26.79 -10.43
N VAL A 90 -40.64 26.03 -10.75
CA VAL A 90 -40.47 24.66 -10.25
C VAL A 90 -39.31 24.64 -9.28
N VAL A 91 -39.57 24.23 -8.06
CA VAL A 91 -38.61 24.05 -7.00
C VAL A 91 -38.25 22.57 -6.96
N LEU A 92 -37.00 22.22 -7.26
CA LEU A 92 -36.44 20.86 -7.07
C LEU A 92 -35.79 20.80 -5.70
N GLU A 93 -36.16 19.78 -4.96
CA GLU A 93 -35.53 19.45 -3.68
C GLU A 93 -34.30 18.59 -3.96
N SER A 94 -33.17 18.88 -3.30
CA SER A 94 -32.01 17.98 -3.35
C SER A 94 -32.44 16.58 -2.97
N ASP A 95 -32.01 15.62 -3.76
CA ASP A 95 -32.05 14.23 -3.30
C ASP A 95 -31.08 14.14 -2.11
N ASN A 96 -31.59 14.40 -0.90
CA ASN A 96 -30.89 14.24 0.36
C ASN A 96 -30.58 12.75 0.68
N LYS A 97 -30.97 11.84 -0.18
CA LYS A 97 -30.25 10.59 -0.34
C LYS A 97 -28.89 10.97 -0.89
N THR A 98 -27.91 11.17 0.02
CA THR A 98 -26.48 11.04 -0.25
C THR A 98 -26.34 10.13 -1.46
N MET A 99 -25.69 10.56 -2.54
CA MET A 99 -25.33 9.64 -3.63
C MET A 99 -24.68 8.43 -2.96
N GLN A 100 -25.50 7.40 -2.71
CA GLN A 100 -25.05 6.25 -1.95
C GLN A 100 -24.04 5.59 -2.86
N GLU A 101 -22.78 5.81 -2.54
CA GLU A 101 -21.66 5.21 -3.24
C GLU A 101 -21.90 3.72 -3.36
N VAL A 102 -21.92 3.23 -4.58
CA VAL A 102 -22.19 1.83 -4.88
C VAL A 102 -20.85 1.12 -4.95
N VAL A 103 -20.68 0.10 -4.14
CA VAL A 103 -19.48 -0.74 -4.13
C VAL A 103 -19.80 -2.16 -4.53
N VAL A 104 -18.87 -2.81 -5.18
CA VAL A 104 -18.94 -4.25 -5.45
C VAL A 104 -18.37 -4.96 -4.22
N VAL A 105 -19.18 -5.78 -3.58
CA VAL A 105 -18.78 -6.61 -2.45
C VAL A 105 -18.80 -8.07 -2.89
N GLY A 106 -17.61 -8.66 -2.96
CA GLY A 106 -17.49 -10.05 -3.38
C GLY A 106 -17.77 -10.27 -4.87
N TYR A 107 -18.45 -11.34 -5.17
CA TYR A 107 -18.73 -11.82 -6.54
C TYR A 107 -20.10 -11.39 -7.07
N GLY A 108 -20.93 -10.77 -6.25
CA GLY A 108 -22.29 -10.36 -6.57
C GLY A 108 -22.42 -9.05 -7.33
N SER A 109 -23.64 -8.58 -7.45
CA SER A 109 -23.95 -7.24 -7.98
C SER A 109 -23.49 -6.15 -7.04
N ALA A 110 -23.27 -4.96 -7.60
CA ALA A 110 -22.90 -3.78 -6.82
C ALA A 110 -24.02 -3.40 -5.82
N LYS A 111 -23.65 -3.09 -4.58
CA LYS A 111 -24.55 -2.71 -3.49
C LYS A 111 -24.30 -1.28 -3.04
N LYS A 112 -25.33 -0.65 -2.54
CA LYS A 112 -25.20 0.64 -1.86
C LYS A 112 -24.46 0.45 -0.52
N ILE A 113 -23.49 1.30 -0.20
CA ILE A 113 -22.72 1.21 1.04
C ILE A 113 -23.64 1.15 2.26
N GLY A 114 -24.70 1.94 2.29
CA GLY A 114 -25.66 1.97 3.38
C GLY A 114 -26.56 0.72 3.55
N SER A 115 -26.45 -0.29 2.66
CA SER A 115 -27.14 -1.58 2.78
C SER A 115 -26.20 -2.75 3.06
N ILE A 116 -24.94 -2.46 3.37
CA ILE A 116 -23.92 -3.47 3.62
C ILE A 116 -23.77 -3.66 5.12
N THR A 117 -23.96 -4.88 5.58
CA THR A 117 -23.84 -5.29 6.99
C THR A 117 -22.40 -5.24 7.49
N GLY A 118 -21.42 -5.44 6.59
CA GLY A 118 -19.99 -5.39 6.89
C GLY A 118 -19.40 -3.99 6.92
N SER A 119 -18.23 -3.86 7.56
CA SER A 119 -17.44 -2.61 7.61
C SER A 119 -16.55 -2.47 6.39
N ILE A 120 -16.84 -1.47 5.57
CA ILE A 120 -16.09 -1.15 4.35
C ILE A 120 -15.75 0.34 4.36
N THR A 121 -14.48 0.65 4.13
CA THR A 121 -14.05 2.03 3.94
C THR A 121 -13.55 2.22 2.52
N THR A 122 -14.11 3.19 1.79
CA THR A 122 -13.74 3.49 0.41
C THR A 122 -12.91 4.78 0.35
N VAL A 123 -11.83 4.74 -0.42
CA VAL A 123 -10.99 5.88 -0.77
C VAL A 123 -11.16 6.18 -2.25
N ASN A 124 -11.66 7.37 -2.56
CA ASN A 124 -12.00 7.77 -3.91
C ASN A 124 -10.80 8.22 -4.74
N ALA A 125 -10.95 8.16 -6.07
CA ALA A 125 -9.95 8.52 -7.06
C ALA A 125 -9.30 9.88 -6.84
N ASP A 126 -10.04 10.88 -6.39
CA ASP A 126 -9.52 12.24 -6.24
C ASP A 126 -8.38 12.34 -5.21
N LYS A 127 -8.43 11.51 -4.16
CA LYS A 127 -7.32 11.39 -3.20
C LYS A 127 -6.11 10.67 -3.79
N LEU A 128 -6.33 9.72 -4.72
CA LEU A 128 -5.28 8.92 -5.34
C LEU A 128 -4.60 9.64 -6.52
N LYS A 129 -5.38 10.32 -7.37
CA LYS A 129 -4.91 11.02 -8.58
C LYS A 129 -3.89 12.11 -8.30
N ASN A 130 -4.06 12.79 -7.18
CA ASN A 130 -3.26 13.96 -6.85
C ASN A 130 -2.01 13.59 -6.03
N ALA A 131 -1.77 12.31 -5.77
CA ALA A 131 -0.56 11.81 -5.11
C ALA A 131 0.29 11.04 -6.12
N PRO A 132 1.05 11.73 -7.02
CA PRO A 132 1.91 11.06 -7.98
C PRO A 132 2.94 10.23 -7.21
N SER A 133 2.71 8.95 -7.18
CA SER A 133 3.51 7.96 -6.48
C SER A 133 3.82 6.82 -7.44
N SER A 134 4.95 6.20 -7.23
CA SER A 134 5.24 4.92 -7.86
C SER A 134 4.18 3.86 -7.50
N SER A 135 3.46 4.02 -6.38
CA SER A 135 2.41 3.09 -5.93
C SER A 135 1.15 3.79 -5.41
N ALA A 136 -0.02 3.37 -5.89
CA ALA A 136 -1.32 3.81 -5.35
C ALA A 136 -1.55 3.38 -3.89
N LEU A 137 -0.87 2.34 -3.43
CA LEU A 137 -1.02 1.80 -2.06
C LEU A 137 -0.45 2.74 -1.00
N ASP A 138 0.63 3.48 -1.31
CA ASP A 138 1.21 4.47 -0.40
C ASP A 138 0.24 5.63 -0.08
N ALA A 139 -0.66 5.96 -1.01
CA ALA A 139 -1.68 6.97 -0.80
C ALA A 139 -2.78 6.58 0.21
N LEU A 140 -2.84 5.31 0.62
CA LEU A 140 -3.81 4.84 1.64
C LEU A 140 -3.35 5.09 3.08
N GLN A 141 -2.10 5.46 3.30
CA GLN A 141 -1.55 5.70 4.63
C GLN A 141 -2.30 6.84 5.33
N GLY A 142 -2.82 6.57 6.55
CA GLY A 142 -3.60 7.53 7.32
C GLY A 142 -5.00 7.85 6.78
N GLN A 143 -5.45 7.18 5.68
CA GLN A 143 -6.76 7.41 5.08
C GLN A 143 -7.86 6.47 5.59
N VAL A 144 -7.49 5.30 6.12
CA VAL A 144 -8.41 4.24 6.53
C VAL A 144 -8.11 3.81 7.96
N ALA A 145 -9.07 3.94 8.86
CA ALA A 145 -8.96 3.42 10.22
C ALA A 145 -8.82 1.89 10.18
N GLY A 146 -7.89 1.34 10.98
CA GLY A 146 -7.58 -0.09 11.02
C GLY A 146 -6.59 -0.57 9.96
N LEU A 147 -6.25 0.24 8.96
CA LEU A 147 -5.24 -0.07 7.96
C LEU A 147 -3.91 0.58 8.35
N ASN A 148 -2.91 -0.22 8.66
CA ASN A 148 -1.53 0.22 8.85
C ASN A 148 -0.75 0.07 7.54
N VAL A 149 -0.14 1.14 7.08
CA VAL A 149 0.66 1.22 5.85
C VAL A 149 2.00 1.83 6.21
N LEU A 150 3.09 1.12 5.94
CA LEU A 150 4.45 1.59 6.18
C LEU A 150 5.27 1.42 4.90
N SER A 151 5.93 2.49 4.48
CA SER A 151 6.85 2.47 3.35
C SER A 151 8.28 2.34 3.87
N SER A 152 8.97 1.27 3.51
CA SER A 152 10.28 0.92 4.09
C SER A 152 11.48 1.39 3.28
N SER A 153 11.27 2.04 2.13
CA SER A 153 12.35 2.49 1.26
C SER A 153 11.98 3.75 0.48
N GLY A 154 12.97 4.63 0.27
CA GLY A 154 12.88 5.81 -0.59
C GLY A 154 13.50 5.61 -1.99
N GLU A 155 13.84 4.38 -2.38
CA GLU A 155 14.32 4.08 -3.73
C GLU A 155 13.24 4.32 -4.78
N ALA A 156 13.63 4.84 -5.94
CA ALA A 156 12.70 4.99 -7.05
C ALA A 156 12.19 3.61 -7.52
N GLY A 157 10.85 3.47 -7.57
CA GLY A 157 10.22 2.22 -7.95
C GLY A 157 10.38 1.07 -6.95
N ASP A 158 10.95 1.33 -5.75
CA ASP A 158 10.85 0.39 -4.65
C ASP A 158 9.54 0.64 -3.92
N ASN A 159 8.64 -0.29 -4.13
CA ASN A 159 7.28 -0.23 -3.62
C ASN A 159 7.10 -1.20 -2.44
N ALA A 160 8.14 -1.41 -1.64
CA ALA A 160 8.09 -2.22 -0.43
C ALA A 160 7.17 -1.57 0.61
N VAL A 161 5.87 -1.61 0.34
CA VAL A 161 4.83 -1.13 1.26
C VAL A 161 4.36 -2.32 2.10
N SER A 162 4.64 -2.28 3.39
CA SER A 162 4.06 -3.21 4.36
C SER A 162 2.64 -2.76 4.70
N MET A 163 1.68 -3.66 4.54
CA MET A 163 0.28 -3.39 4.84
C MET A 163 -0.31 -4.48 5.74
N ASN A 164 -1.04 -4.07 6.75
CA ASN A 164 -1.85 -4.97 7.55
C ASN A 164 -3.13 -4.28 8.03
N ILE A 165 -4.21 -5.06 8.17
CA ILE A 165 -5.49 -4.61 8.68
C ILE A 165 -5.69 -5.22 10.07
N HIS A 166 -6.00 -4.39 11.07
CA HIS A 166 -6.21 -4.81 12.45
C HIS A 166 -5.03 -5.61 13.04
N GLY A 167 -3.78 -5.16 12.75
CA GLY A 167 -2.54 -5.78 13.25
C GLY A 167 -2.09 -7.00 12.44
N LYS A 168 -1.03 -7.67 12.90
CA LYS A 168 -0.54 -8.91 12.26
C LYS A 168 -1.51 -10.07 12.54
N GLY A 169 -1.85 -10.84 11.51
CA GLY A 169 -2.79 -11.95 11.58
C GLY A 169 -2.15 -13.28 11.93
N SER A 170 -0.86 -13.45 11.63
CA SER A 170 -0.10 -14.68 11.86
C SER A 170 1.34 -14.36 12.24
N ILE A 171 2.00 -15.33 12.89
CA ILE A 171 3.44 -15.29 13.21
C ILE A 171 4.25 -15.92 12.06
N GLY A 172 3.82 -17.04 11.52
CA GLY A 172 4.59 -17.80 10.53
C GLY A 172 4.06 -17.73 9.10
N ALA A 173 2.76 -17.43 8.92
CA ALA A 173 2.17 -17.19 7.59
C ALA A 173 2.09 -15.69 7.27
N SER A 174 1.83 -15.37 6.01
CA SER A 174 1.68 -13.96 5.59
C SER A 174 0.52 -13.27 6.31
N SER A 175 0.73 -12.02 6.70
CA SER A 175 -0.29 -11.11 7.25
C SER A 175 -0.75 -10.05 6.26
N THR A 176 -0.36 -10.18 4.99
CA THR A 176 -0.72 -9.24 3.91
C THR A 176 -2.20 -9.39 3.52
N PRO A 177 -2.97 -8.32 3.32
CA PRO A 177 -4.33 -8.39 2.79
C PRO A 177 -4.39 -9.03 1.41
N LEU A 178 -5.54 -9.62 1.06
CA LEU A 178 -5.83 -10.05 -0.30
C LEU A 178 -6.06 -8.81 -1.18
N TYR A 179 -5.41 -8.77 -2.33
CA TYR A 179 -5.68 -7.75 -3.35
C TYR A 179 -6.64 -8.28 -4.40
N VAL A 180 -7.63 -7.47 -4.76
CA VAL A 180 -8.62 -7.81 -5.79
C VAL A 180 -8.74 -6.62 -6.75
N ILE A 181 -8.58 -6.85 -8.05
CA ILE A 181 -8.72 -5.81 -9.08
C ILE A 181 -9.89 -6.18 -9.99
N ASP A 182 -10.93 -5.37 -10.03
CA ASP A 182 -12.15 -5.59 -10.80
C ASP A 182 -12.76 -7.00 -10.62
N GLY A 183 -12.63 -7.54 -9.38
CA GLY A 183 -13.14 -8.84 -8.99
C GLY A 183 -12.21 -10.02 -9.26
N ILE A 184 -10.97 -9.79 -9.69
CA ILE A 184 -9.94 -10.81 -9.87
C ILE A 184 -8.91 -10.72 -8.74
N PRO A 185 -8.68 -11.80 -7.98
CA PRO A 185 -7.56 -11.87 -7.04
C PRO A 185 -6.24 -11.67 -7.78
N SER A 186 -5.45 -10.73 -7.31
CA SER A 186 -4.24 -10.27 -7.98
C SER A 186 -3.10 -10.10 -6.99
N SER A 187 -1.88 -9.95 -7.50
CA SER A 187 -0.71 -9.68 -6.68
C SER A 187 -0.61 -8.20 -6.28
N ALA A 188 0.10 -7.92 -5.17
CA ALA A 188 0.49 -6.55 -4.84
C ALA A 188 1.27 -5.87 -5.98
N ARG A 189 2.09 -6.63 -6.71
CA ARG A 189 2.86 -6.15 -7.87
C ARG A 189 1.96 -5.62 -8.98
N ALA A 190 0.81 -6.26 -9.23
CA ALA A 190 -0.14 -5.79 -10.24
C ALA A 190 -0.69 -4.41 -9.89
N ILE A 191 -1.03 -4.15 -8.61
CA ILE A 191 -1.51 -2.82 -8.17
C ILE A 191 -0.38 -1.79 -8.22
N MET A 192 0.83 -2.15 -7.81
CA MET A 192 1.98 -1.25 -7.82
C MET A 192 2.36 -0.82 -9.25
N ALA A 193 2.16 -1.70 -10.23
CA ALA A 193 2.39 -1.39 -11.63
C ALA A 193 1.23 -0.62 -12.30
N MET A 194 0.07 -0.51 -11.65
CA MET A 194 -1.05 0.27 -12.19
C MET A 194 -0.78 1.77 -12.18
N ASN A 195 -1.32 2.44 -13.18
CA ASN A 195 -1.43 3.90 -13.13
C ASN A 195 -2.49 4.30 -12.07
N PRO A 196 -2.16 5.09 -11.03
CA PRO A 196 -3.15 5.57 -10.07
C PRO A 196 -4.32 6.31 -10.72
N ASN A 197 -4.11 6.93 -11.87
CA ASN A 197 -5.15 7.65 -12.62
C ASN A 197 -6.21 6.72 -13.26
N ASP A 198 -5.91 5.42 -13.42
CA ASP A 198 -6.87 4.42 -13.90
C ASP A 198 -7.79 3.89 -12.80
N ILE A 199 -7.50 4.20 -11.55
CA ILE A 199 -8.27 3.75 -10.39
C ILE A 199 -9.47 4.68 -10.19
N LYS A 200 -10.66 4.08 -10.00
CA LYS A 200 -11.89 4.79 -9.64
C LYS A 200 -12.00 4.93 -8.12
N ASN A 201 -11.82 3.83 -7.40
CA ASN A 201 -11.77 3.80 -5.94
C ASN A 201 -11.01 2.57 -5.43
N ILE A 202 -10.60 2.64 -4.17
CA ILE A 202 -10.06 1.51 -3.42
C ILE A 202 -10.95 1.31 -2.19
N SER A 203 -11.55 0.13 -2.06
CA SER A 203 -12.36 -0.26 -0.91
C SER A 203 -11.58 -1.22 -0.02
N VAL A 204 -11.50 -0.93 1.27
CA VAL A 204 -10.86 -1.76 2.28
C VAL A 204 -11.94 -2.47 3.08
N LEU A 205 -11.96 -3.80 2.99
CA LEU A 205 -12.90 -4.68 3.67
C LEU A 205 -12.23 -5.19 4.95
N LYS A 206 -12.80 -4.90 6.11
CA LYS A 206 -12.12 -5.02 7.40
C LYS A 206 -12.69 -6.11 8.31
N ASP A 207 -13.94 -6.54 8.11
CA ASP A 207 -14.62 -7.48 9.00
C ASP A 207 -15.03 -8.80 8.35
N ALA A 208 -15.60 -9.71 9.13
CA ALA A 208 -15.93 -11.05 8.68
C ALA A 208 -17.02 -11.08 7.60
N SER A 209 -18.09 -10.31 7.74
CA SER A 209 -19.19 -10.26 6.78
C SER A 209 -18.75 -9.75 5.40
N ALA A 210 -17.89 -8.71 5.37
CA ALA A 210 -17.36 -8.18 4.12
C ALA A 210 -16.35 -9.11 3.42
N THR A 211 -15.57 -9.89 4.18
CA THR A 211 -14.41 -10.64 3.67
C THR A 211 -14.64 -12.15 3.49
N SER A 212 -15.62 -12.75 4.21
CA SER A 212 -15.80 -14.20 4.22
C SER A 212 -16.09 -14.82 2.85
N ILE A 213 -16.71 -14.09 1.95
CA ILE A 213 -16.98 -14.57 0.59
C ILE A 213 -15.70 -14.84 -0.22
N TYR A 214 -14.56 -14.22 0.18
CA TYR A 214 -13.23 -14.48 -0.37
C TYR A 214 -12.50 -15.63 0.33
N GLY A 215 -13.07 -16.16 1.44
CA GLY A 215 -12.68 -17.39 2.12
C GLY A 215 -11.28 -17.32 2.73
N SER A 216 -10.52 -18.40 2.46
CA SER A 216 -9.20 -18.64 3.04
C SER A 216 -8.09 -17.66 2.65
N ARG A 217 -8.32 -16.82 1.68
CA ARG A 217 -7.33 -15.83 1.23
C ARG A 217 -7.54 -14.46 1.88
N ALA A 218 -8.66 -14.26 2.56
CA ALA A 218 -9.10 -12.96 3.08
C ALA A 218 -8.98 -12.80 4.61
N ALA A 219 -8.32 -13.73 5.30
CA ALA A 219 -8.11 -13.67 6.75
C ALA A 219 -7.48 -12.36 7.24
N ASN A 220 -6.67 -11.73 6.40
CA ASN A 220 -6.00 -10.47 6.72
C ASN A 220 -6.71 -9.25 6.14
N GLY A 221 -7.99 -9.40 5.73
CA GLY A 221 -8.76 -8.36 5.05
C GLY A 221 -8.57 -8.35 3.55
N VAL A 222 -9.30 -7.47 2.86
CA VAL A 222 -9.28 -7.34 1.39
C VAL A 222 -9.11 -5.88 0.99
N ILE A 223 -8.23 -5.63 0.04
CA ILE A 223 -8.07 -4.37 -0.67
C ILE A 223 -8.65 -4.55 -2.07
N TYR A 224 -9.83 -4.00 -2.28
CA TYR A 224 -10.55 -4.09 -3.54
C TYR A 224 -10.35 -2.83 -4.37
N VAL A 225 -9.71 -2.97 -5.52
CA VAL A 225 -9.46 -1.89 -6.48
C VAL A 225 -10.49 -1.95 -7.58
N THR A 226 -11.24 -0.87 -7.75
CA THR A 226 -12.15 -0.68 -8.88
C THR A 226 -11.49 0.26 -9.87
N THR A 227 -11.40 -0.15 -11.14
CA THR A 227 -10.85 0.70 -12.19
C THR A 227 -11.93 1.54 -12.87
N LYS A 228 -11.51 2.59 -13.56
CA LYS A 228 -12.40 3.42 -14.36
C LYS A 228 -12.96 2.64 -15.54
N ASN A 229 -14.21 2.83 -15.82
CA ASN A 229 -14.91 2.29 -16.99
C ASN A 229 -15.63 3.41 -17.71
N GLY A 230 -15.84 3.28 -19.01
CA GLY A 230 -16.73 4.15 -19.75
C GLY A 230 -18.19 4.04 -19.26
N SER A 231 -18.98 5.06 -19.50
CA SER A 231 -20.40 5.07 -19.19
C SER A 231 -21.22 4.90 -20.47
N PHE A 232 -22.28 4.09 -20.41
CA PHE A 232 -23.23 4.02 -21.52
C PHE A 232 -23.93 5.37 -21.69
N ASN A 233 -24.32 5.70 -22.92
CA ASN A 233 -24.99 6.98 -23.26
C ASN A 233 -24.21 8.22 -22.84
N SER A 234 -22.88 8.17 -22.91
CA SER A 234 -22.02 9.31 -22.58
C SER A 234 -21.21 9.77 -23.79
N LYS A 235 -21.04 11.10 -23.92
CA LYS A 235 -20.14 11.68 -24.92
C LYS A 235 -18.71 11.22 -24.68
N ALA A 236 -17.92 11.15 -25.72
CA ALA A 236 -16.49 10.92 -25.62
C ALA A 236 -15.84 12.07 -24.86
N ARG A 237 -15.05 11.75 -23.85
CA ARG A 237 -14.27 12.69 -23.06
C ARG A 237 -12.80 12.29 -23.13
N ILE A 238 -11.96 13.23 -23.52
CA ILE A 238 -10.52 13.08 -23.59
C ILE A 238 -9.91 13.87 -22.45
N THR A 239 -9.08 13.24 -21.64
CA THR A 239 -8.36 13.92 -20.56
C THR A 239 -6.86 13.70 -20.72
N PHE A 240 -6.11 14.76 -20.83
CA PHE A 240 -4.65 14.75 -20.81
C PHE A 240 -4.16 15.37 -19.51
N ARG A 241 -3.25 14.69 -18.82
CA ARG A 241 -2.64 15.15 -17.59
C ARG A 241 -1.13 15.05 -17.68
N SER A 242 -0.45 16.12 -17.34
CA SER A 242 1.01 16.16 -17.23
C SER A 242 1.41 16.72 -15.88
N GLN A 243 2.34 16.06 -15.23
CA GLN A 243 2.92 16.49 -13.96
C GLN A 243 4.44 16.40 -14.05
N PHE A 244 5.07 17.43 -13.51
CA PHE A 244 6.51 17.44 -13.42
C PHE A 244 6.96 18.00 -12.06
N GLY A 245 8.11 17.55 -11.57
CA GLY A 245 8.63 18.04 -10.30
C GLY A 245 9.96 17.44 -9.93
N ILE A 246 10.30 17.59 -8.66
CA ILE A 246 11.57 17.15 -8.10
C ILE A 246 11.37 16.33 -6.84
N SER A 247 12.30 15.41 -6.62
CA SER A 247 12.39 14.53 -5.45
C SER A 247 13.75 14.70 -4.77
N THR A 248 13.78 14.75 -3.45
CA THR A 248 15.00 14.88 -2.65
C THR A 248 14.85 14.05 -1.36
N PRO A 249 15.93 13.54 -0.72
CA PRO A 249 15.84 12.90 0.60
C PRO A 249 15.07 13.76 1.61
N ALA A 250 14.11 13.18 2.32
CA ALA A 250 13.24 13.92 3.24
C ALA A 250 13.99 14.38 4.49
N ASP A 251 14.89 13.54 5.01
CA ASP A 251 15.70 13.83 6.20
C ASP A 251 17.19 13.77 5.85
N LYS A 252 17.93 14.78 6.31
CA LYS A 252 19.38 14.92 6.11
C LYS A 252 20.14 15.03 7.44
N ARG A 253 19.43 14.96 8.59
CA ARG A 253 20.03 15.20 9.91
C ARG A 253 21.21 14.28 10.20
N LEU A 254 21.06 12.98 9.91
CA LEU A 254 22.13 12.01 10.11
C LEU A 254 23.38 12.39 9.33
N TYR A 255 23.25 12.69 8.03
CA TYR A 255 24.40 13.01 7.17
C TYR A 255 25.15 14.28 7.63
N HIS A 256 24.39 15.32 8.06
CA HIS A 256 25.01 16.57 8.55
C HIS A 256 25.70 16.42 9.91
N ASN A 257 25.28 15.43 10.70
CA ASN A 257 25.87 15.15 12.01
C ASN A 257 27.03 14.15 11.96
N MET A 258 27.37 13.60 10.79
CA MET A 258 28.61 12.85 10.62
C MET A 258 29.83 13.79 10.65
N MET A 259 30.93 13.32 11.20
CA MET A 259 32.15 14.09 11.29
C MET A 259 32.77 14.37 9.92
N ASN A 260 33.37 15.51 9.76
CA ASN A 260 34.29 15.80 8.65
C ASN A 260 35.72 15.29 8.99
N ALA A 261 36.63 15.39 8.05
CA ALA A 261 38.00 14.89 8.22
C ALA A 261 38.71 15.54 9.40
N SER A 262 38.57 16.85 9.60
CA SER A 262 39.17 17.59 10.74
C SER A 262 38.53 17.17 12.07
N GLU A 263 37.21 17.12 12.14
CA GLU A 263 36.46 16.68 13.33
C GLU A 263 36.80 15.26 13.72
N LEU A 264 36.95 14.36 12.73
CA LEU A 264 37.30 12.96 12.96
C LEU A 264 38.76 12.83 13.49
N ARG A 265 39.72 13.56 12.92
CA ARG A 265 41.09 13.60 13.43
C ARG A 265 41.16 14.17 14.86
N GLU A 266 40.41 15.24 15.16
CA GLU A 266 40.33 15.80 16.51
C GLU A 266 39.75 14.78 17.50
N PHE A 267 38.70 14.05 17.10
CA PHE A 267 38.10 12.99 17.91
C PHE A 267 39.13 11.90 18.25
N TRP A 268 39.85 11.39 17.23
CA TRP A 268 40.91 10.43 17.49
C TRP A 268 42.04 10.95 18.37
N GLY A 269 42.42 12.22 18.22
CA GLY A 269 43.36 12.88 19.13
C GLY A 269 42.91 12.86 20.59
N LYS A 270 41.58 13.05 20.85
CA LYS A 270 40.98 12.93 22.19
C LYS A 270 41.06 11.49 22.73
N LEU A 271 41.17 10.52 21.84
CA LEU A 271 41.33 9.11 22.20
C LEU A 271 42.78 8.69 22.40
N GLY A 272 43.76 9.62 22.17
CA GLY A 272 45.18 9.36 22.34
C GLY A 272 45.94 8.91 21.08
N TYR A 273 45.27 8.89 19.89
CA TYR A 273 45.98 8.61 18.64
C TYR A 273 46.85 9.81 18.23
N THR A 274 48.07 9.53 17.86
CA THR A 274 48.96 10.54 17.30
C THR A 274 48.67 10.78 15.81
N LYS A 275 49.21 11.86 15.28
CA LYS A 275 49.10 12.11 13.82
C LYS A 275 49.74 10.98 13.03
N GLU A 276 50.86 10.45 13.50
CA GLU A 276 51.59 9.32 12.88
C GLU A 276 50.75 8.05 12.86
N ASP A 277 50.00 7.75 13.96
CA ASP A 277 49.12 6.58 14.04
C ASP A 277 47.98 6.70 13.01
N ILE A 278 47.39 7.87 12.89
CA ILE A 278 46.30 8.17 11.95
C ILE A 278 46.83 8.08 10.51
N ASP A 279 47.94 8.73 10.20
CA ASP A 279 48.54 8.78 8.89
C ASP A 279 48.92 7.36 8.44
N LYS A 280 49.48 6.54 9.34
CA LYS A 280 49.80 5.14 9.07
C LYS A 280 48.53 4.31 8.69
N ALA A 281 47.42 4.54 9.37
CA ALA A 281 46.16 3.82 9.06
C ALA A 281 45.61 4.21 7.68
N TYR A 282 45.96 5.36 7.14
CA TYR A 282 45.52 5.87 5.85
C TYR A 282 46.62 5.91 4.78
N THR A 283 47.73 5.22 5.00
CA THR A 283 48.84 5.13 4.02
C THR A 283 48.50 4.11 2.91
N TRP A 284 48.76 4.49 1.66
CA TRP A 284 48.64 3.64 0.49
C TRP A 284 49.90 3.75 -0.36
N LYS A 285 50.14 2.75 -1.23
CA LYS A 285 51.28 2.74 -2.15
C LYS A 285 50.81 2.93 -3.58
N ASP A 286 51.51 3.78 -4.32
CA ASP A 286 51.33 3.91 -5.77
C ASP A 286 51.93 2.72 -6.53
N ARG A 287 51.87 2.76 -7.89
CA ARG A 287 52.44 1.71 -8.75
C ARG A 287 53.96 1.56 -8.64
N ASP A 288 54.61 2.65 -8.28
CA ASP A 288 56.08 2.72 -8.16
C ASP A 288 56.56 2.36 -6.74
N GLY A 289 55.64 2.06 -5.85
CA GLY A 289 55.89 1.68 -4.45
C GLY A 289 56.03 2.86 -3.47
N ASN A 290 55.86 4.12 -3.93
CA ASN A 290 55.92 5.28 -3.06
C ASN A 290 54.73 5.33 -2.12
N GLU A 291 54.99 5.68 -0.87
CA GLU A 291 53.96 5.82 0.16
C GLU A 291 53.31 7.21 0.13
N HIS A 292 51.97 7.19 0.15
CA HIS A 292 51.16 8.40 0.21
C HIS A 292 50.12 8.24 1.31
N VAL A 293 49.71 9.34 1.93
CA VAL A 293 48.67 9.37 2.96
C VAL A 293 47.38 9.96 2.38
N TYR A 294 46.27 9.26 2.54
CA TYR A 294 44.98 9.83 2.22
C TYR A 294 44.69 10.99 3.18
N ASN A 295 44.42 12.16 2.64
CA ASN A 295 44.19 13.38 3.40
C ASN A 295 43.01 14.17 2.78
N GLY A 296 41.96 13.46 2.34
CA GLY A 296 40.75 14.06 1.79
C GLY A 296 39.80 14.59 2.86
N ASP A 297 38.76 15.29 2.45
CA ASP A 297 37.53 15.54 3.22
C ASP A 297 36.32 15.20 2.35
N THR A 298 36.18 13.91 2.03
CA THR A 298 35.12 13.40 1.17
C THR A 298 33.82 13.33 1.95
N ARG A 299 32.85 14.13 1.54
CA ARG A 299 31.47 14.04 2.01
C ARG A 299 30.75 13.00 1.16
N TRP A 300 30.84 11.70 1.53
CA TRP A 300 30.36 10.58 0.74
C TRP A 300 28.92 10.72 0.27
N TRP A 301 28.02 11.24 1.10
CA TRP A 301 26.63 11.48 0.74
C TRP A 301 26.45 12.50 -0.40
N ASN A 302 27.40 13.42 -0.64
CA ASN A 302 27.40 14.31 -1.81
C ASN A 302 27.80 13.58 -3.11
N HIS A 303 28.51 12.46 -3.00
CA HIS A 303 28.94 11.66 -4.15
C HIS A 303 27.97 10.51 -4.47
N THR A 304 27.33 9.94 -3.45
CA THR A 304 26.48 8.76 -3.60
C THR A 304 25.00 9.10 -3.73
N MET A 305 24.58 10.31 -3.31
CA MET A 305 23.21 10.75 -3.35
C MET A 305 23.01 11.90 -4.34
N GLN A 306 21.81 11.95 -4.89
CA GLN A 306 21.35 13.01 -5.77
C GLN A 306 20.22 13.78 -5.09
N PHE A 307 20.22 15.10 -5.32
CA PHE A 307 19.22 16.00 -4.78
C PHE A 307 18.47 16.69 -5.93
N ASN A 308 17.20 17.02 -5.67
CA ASN A 308 16.32 17.65 -6.66
C ASN A 308 16.18 16.82 -7.95
N ASN A 309 15.99 15.52 -7.77
CA ASN A 309 15.87 14.56 -8.86
C ASN A 309 14.58 14.78 -9.65
N PRO A 310 14.63 14.78 -10.99
CA PRO A 310 13.44 14.98 -11.79
C PRO A 310 12.46 13.81 -11.66
N GLN A 311 11.18 14.16 -11.65
CA GLN A 311 10.05 13.25 -11.71
C GLN A 311 9.03 13.78 -12.70
N THR A 312 8.54 12.91 -13.59
CA THR A 312 7.50 13.26 -14.58
C THR A 312 6.44 12.18 -14.63
N GLN A 313 5.19 12.62 -14.87
CA GLN A 313 4.08 11.72 -15.14
C GLN A 313 3.20 12.34 -16.22
N ASN A 314 2.91 11.57 -17.27
CA ASN A 314 2.05 11.97 -18.37
C ASN A 314 0.99 10.89 -18.59
N ASP A 315 -0.27 11.30 -18.63
CA ASP A 315 -1.41 10.40 -18.74
C ASP A 315 -2.39 10.93 -19.79
N LEU A 316 -2.87 10.04 -20.65
CA LEU A 316 -3.94 10.28 -21.58
C LEU A 316 -5.05 9.27 -21.33
N SER A 317 -6.30 9.71 -21.22
CA SER A 317 -7.46 8.84 -21.14
C SER A 317 -8.58 9.30 -22.04
N ILE A 318 -9.28 8.34 -22.62
CA ILE A 318 -10.45 8.53 -23.47
C ILE A 318 -11.55 7.64 -22.91
N GLU A 319 -12.69 8.22 -22.56
CA GLU A 319 -13.83 7.45 -22.03
C GLU A 319 -15.12 7.92 -22.71
N GLY A 320 -16.06 6.99 -22.94
CA GLY A 320 -17.35 7.31 -23.55
C GLY A 320 -18.21 6.08 -23.77
N GLY A 321 -19.31 6.25 -24.47
CA GLY A 321 -20.15 5.13 -24.84
C GLY A 321 -21.47 5.50 -25.49
N SER A 322 -21.98 4.54 -26.29
CA SER A 322 -23.34 4.57 -26.83
C SER A 322 -24.32 3.85 -25.89
N ASP A 323 -25.53 3.61 -26.30
CA ASP A 323 -26.54 2.79 -25.63
C ASP A 323 -26.10 1.31 -25.45
N ARG A 324 -25.28 0.82 -26.36
CA ARG A 324 -24.86 -0.61 -26.43
C ARG A 324 -23.42 -0.87 -26.06
N ILE A 325 -22.53 0.10 -26.16
CA ILE A 325 -21.10 -0.06 -25.90
C ILE A 325 -20.61 1.08 -25.00
N SER A 326 -19.81 0.75 -23.99
CA SER A 326 -19.05 1.72 -23.22
C SER A 326 -17.57 1.34 -23.24
N TYR A 327 -16.70 2.33 -23.31
CA TYR A 327 -15.26 2.15 -23.42
C TYR A 327 -14.48 3.17 -22.58
N MET A 328 -13.33 2.71 -22.11
CA MET A 328 -12.29 3.54 -21.54
C MET A 328 -10.94 3.02 -22.05
N VAL A 329 -10.13 3.93 -22.61
CA VAL A 329 -8.74 3.64 -23.01
C VAL A 329 -7.85 4.65 -22.34
N GLY A 330 -6.77 4.16 -21.72
CA GLY A 330 -5.79 4.98 -21.03
C GLY A 330 -4.36 4.58 -21.41
N ALA A 331 -3.47 5.56 -21.48
CA ALA A 331 -2.03 5.36 -21.60
C ALA A 331 -1.32 6.30 -20.64
N GLY A 332 -0.27 5.82 -19.99
CA GLY A 332 0.48 6.58 -19.01
C GLY A 332 1.97 6.30 -19.05
N GLN A 333 2.76 7.32 -18.75
CA GLN A 333 4.21 7.24 -18.56
C GLN A 333 4.55 7.89 -17.22
N PHE A 334 5.42 7.23 -16.45
CA PHE A 334 5.99 7.73 -15.22
C PHE A 334 7.49 7.56 -15.24
N HIS A 335 8.22 8.60 -14.90
CA HIS A 335 9.68 8.59 -14.74
C HIS A 335 10.05 9.22 -13.41
N GLN A 336 10.93 8.58 -12.66
CA GLN A 336 11.49 9.08 -11.41
C GLN A 336 12.97 8.71 -11.30
N ARG A 337 13.82 9.68 -10.99
CA ARG A 337 15.16 9.41 -10.49
C ARG A 337 15.14 9.30 -8.97
N GLY A 338 15.84 8.31 -8.44
CA GLY A 338 15.96 8.08 -7.02
C GLY A 338 16.99 8.97 -6.33
N ALA A 339 17.03 8.90 -4.99
CA ALA A 339 18.00 9.64 -4.19
C ALA A 339 19.43 9.11 -4.35
N ALA A 340 19.63 7.81 -4.60
CA ALA A 340 20.95 7.27 -4.89
C ALA A 340 21.32 7.51 -6.36
N ILE A 341 22.60 7.77 -6.60
CA ILE A 341 23.12 7.96 -7.96
C ILE A 341 22.88 6.70 -8.80
N GLY A 342 22.48 6.88 -10.07
CA GLY A 342 22.15 5.77 -10.96
C GLY A 342 20.79 5.12 -10.74
N ASN A 343 20.15 5.32 -9.59
CA ASN A 343 18.82 4.78 -9.32
C ASN A 343 17.76 5.53 -10.13
N PHE A 344 16.92 4.80 -10.84
CA PHE A 344 15.77 5.33 -11.57
C PHE A 344 14.65 4.30 -11.67
N TYR A 345 13.45 4.79 -11.96
CA TYR A 345 12.27 3.98 -12.27
C TYR A 345 11.48 4.59 -13.40
N ASP A 346 11.24 3.77 -14.42
CA ASP A 346 10.39 4.08 -15.56
C ASP A 346 9.20 3.12 -15.58
N ARG A 347 7.99 3.63 -15.81
CA ARG A 347 6.79 2.83 -15.98
C ARG A 347 5.98 3.34 -17.15
N TYR A 348 5.55 2.42 -18.02
CA TYR A 348 4.64 2.66 -19.13
C TYR A 348 3.43 1.76 -18.95
N ASN A 349 2.24 2.33 -19.02
CA ASN A 349 0.99 1.63 -18.84
C ASN A 349 0.07 1.86 -20.04
N PHE A 350 -0.65 0.82 -20.40
CA PHE A 350 -1.78 0.89 -21.29
C PHE A 350 -2.95 0.12 -20.68
N ARG A 351 -4.16 0.68 -20.71
CA ARG A 351 -5.39 0.04 -20.25
C ARG A 351 -6.52 0.25 -21.24
N SER A 352 -7.29 -0.82 -21.46
CA SER A 352 -8.54 -0.75 -22.23
C SER A 352 -9.64 -1.52 -21.49
N ASN A 353 -10.72 -0.84 -21.16
CA ASN A 353 -11.92 -1.41 -20.57
C ASN A 353 -13.08 -1.23 -21.55
N LEU A 354 -13.62 -2.33 -22.02
CA LEU A 354 -14.74 -2.36 -22.97
C LEU A 354 -15.90 -3.14 -22.35
N SER A 355 -17.10 -2.59 -22.37
CA SER A 355 -18.33 -3.32 -22.01
C SER A 355 -19.37 -3.16 -23.12
N ALA A 356 -20.05 -4.24 -23.44
CA ALA A 356 -21.09 -4.28 -24.45
C ALA A 356 -22.37 -4.90 -23.90
N ARG A 357 -23.50 -4.43 -24.40
CA ARG A 357 -24.86 -4.99 -24.20
C ARG A 357 -25.46 -5.39 -25.55
N PRO A 358 -25.04 -6.54 -26.12
CA PRO A 358 -25.56 -6.95 -27.46
C PRO A 358 -27.06 -7.16 -27.44
N LYS A 359 -27.61 -7.59 -26.31
CA LYS A 359 -29.04 -7.75 -26.02
C LYS A 359 -29.31 -7.21 -24.62
N ASP A 360 -30.56 -6.88 -24.30
CA ASP A 360 -30.95 -6.36 -22.98
C ASP A 360 -30.73 -7.41 -21.86
N TRP A 361 -30.81 -8.68 -22.18
CA TRP A 361 -30.54 -9.81 -21.27
C TRP A 361 -29.08 -10.28 -21.25
N MET A 362 -28.16 -9.66 -22.03
CA MET A 362 -26.77 -10.07 -22.17
C MET A 362 -25.83 -8.90 -22.05
N ARG A 363 -24.88 -8.99 -21.13
CA ARG A 363 -23.76 -8.07 -20.97
C ARG A 363 -22.45 -8.83 -21.02
N MET A 364 -21.47 -8.27 -21.69
CA MET A 364 -20.11 -8.81 -21.76
C MET A 364 -19.08 -7.69 -21.65
N GLY A 365 -17.89 -8.04 -21.26
CA GLY A 365 -16.82 -7.07 -21.19
C GLY A 365 -15.44 -7.71 -21.15
N ILE A 366 -14.46 -6.89 -21.52
CA ILE A 366 -13.05 -7.22 -21.47
C ILE A 366 -12.28 -6.02 -20.92
N ASN A 367 -11.46 -6.25 -19.93
CA ASN A 367 -10.56 -5.28 -19.35
C ASN A 367 -9.15 -5.83 -19.48
N VAL A 368 -8.26 -5.10 -20.15
CA VAL A 368 -6.86 -5.49 -20.34
C VAL A 368 -5.97 -4.33 -19.94
N ALA A 369 -4.96 -4.63 -19.15
CA ALA A 369 -3.90 -3.67 -18.80
C ALA A 369 -2.55 -4.29 -19.09
N PHE A 370 -1.69 -3.53 -19.76
CA PHE A 370 -0.28 -3.82 -19.96
C PHE A 370 0.55 -2.86 -19.13
N SER A 371 1.62 -3.36 -18.53
CA SER A 371 2.62 -2.54 -17.87
C SER A 371 4.02 -2.98 -18.28
N TYR A 372 4.89 -2.01 -18.50
CA TYR A 372 6.33 -2.21 -18.62
C TYR A 372 7.00 -1.34 -17.57
N ASP A 373 7.78 -1.97 -16.72
CA ASP A 373 8.53 -1.29 -15.65
C ASP A 373 10.01 -1.57 -15.84
N LYS A 374 10.83 -0.52 -15.76
CA LYS A 374 12.28 -0.63 -15.76
C LYS A 374 12.85 0.16 -14.59
N LYS A 375 13.75 -0.46 -13.84
CA LYS A 375 14.45 0.23 -12.75
C LYS A 375 15.91 -0.23 -12.67
N GLN A 376 16.76 0.68 -12.21
CA GLN A 376 18.06 0.33 -11.70
C GLN A 376 17.98 0.32 -10.18
N ARG A 377 18.26 -0.83 -9.57
CA ARG A 377 18.33 -0.99 -8.13
C ARG A 377 19.62 -0.39 -7.58
N ASN A 378 19.61 -0.02 -6.31
CA ASN A 378 20.84 0.40 -5.65
C ASN A 378 21.77 -0.79 -5.48
N ALA A 379 23.07 -0.55 -5.65
CA ALA A 379 24.06 -1.58 -5.42
C ALA A 379 24.07 -2.00 -3.94
N ASN A 380 23.93 -3.29 -3.69
CA ASN A 380 24.18 -3.90 -2.40
C ASN A 380 25.57 -4.52 -2.40
N PHE A 381 26.39 -4.17 -1.43
CA PHE A 381 27.78 -4.62 -1.33
C PHE A 381 27.95 -5.83 -0.43
N GLY A 382 26.94 -6.67 -0.29
CA GLY A 382 27.01 -7.88 0.52
C GLY A 382 25.67 -8.61 0.57
N ASN A 383 25.72 -9.88 0.96
CA ASN A 383 24.58 -10.80 0.95
C ASN A 383 23.52 -10.56 2.04
N SER A 384 23.66 -9.56 2.89
CA SER A 384 22.72 -9.36 3.96
C SER A 384 22.02 -8.03 3.84
N GLU A 385 20.73 -8.07 3.57
CA GLU A 385 19.82 -6.93 3.75
C GLU A 385 19.79 -6.39 5.20
N GLY A 386 20.49 -7.05 6.12
CA GLY A 386 20.55 -6.73 7.55
C GLY A 386 21.81 -6.00 8.00
N ASN A 387 22.73 -5.67 7.09
CA ASN A 387 23.97 -5.04 7.49
C ASN A 387 24.13 -3.64 6.85
N ALA A 388 23.87 -2.60 7.65
CA ALA A 388 23.96 -1.20 7.23
C ALA A 388 25.28 -0.84 6.53
N GLN A 389 26.39 -1.47 6.90
CA GLN A 389 27.70 -1.18 6.34
C GLN A 389 27.86 -1.56 4.85
N TYR A 390 27.00 -2.42 4.31
CA TYR A 390 27.07 -2.89 2.92
C TYR A 390 25.97 -2.32 2.03
N THR A 391 25.10 -1.48 2.54
CA THR A 391 24.10 -0.80 1.73
C THR A 391 24.63 0.51 1.17
N SER A 392 24.12 0.93 0.03
CA SER A 392 24.46 2.24 -0.53
C SER A 392 24.06 3.40 0.40
N GLY A 393 22.97 3.27 1.11
CA GLY A 393 22.56 4.23 2.15
C GLY A 393 23.55 4.29 3.29
N GLY A 394 23.93 3.13 3.87
CA GLY A 394 24.87 3.03 4.97
C GLY A 394 26.26 3.53 4.61
N LEU A 395 26.81 3.12 3.48
CA LEU A 395 28.14 3.57 3.01
C LEU A 395 28.19 5.08 2.73
N SER A 396 27.05 5.72 2.43
CA SER A 396 26.97 7.16 2.22
C SER A 396 27.32 7.99 3.47
N PHE A 397 27.24 7.40 4.67
CA PHE A 397 27.60 8.08 5.92
C PHE A 397 28.70 7.37 6.71
N LEU A 398 28.89 6.05 6.55
CA LEU A 398 29.85 5.29 7.35
C LEU A 398 31.28 5.36 6.83
N LEU A 399 31.50 5.52 5.54
CA LEU A 399 32.86 5.52 5.00
C LEU A 399 33.62 6.75 5.46
N SER A 400 34.90 6.55 5.87
CA SER A 400 35.73 7.63 6.40
C SER A 400 35.87 8.79 5.41
N PRO A 401 35.74 10.06 5.85
CA PRO A 401 35.92 11.21 5.00
C PRO A 401 37.37 11.38 4.49
N LEU A 402 38.35 10.71 5.08
CA LEU A 402 39.74 10.78 4.67
C LEU A 402 39.97 10.04 3.33
N TYR A 403 39.15 9.04 3.00
CA TYR A 403 39.24 8.31 1.73
C TYR A 403 38.74 9.15 0.55
N PRO A 404 39.46 9.16 -0.57
CA PRO A 404 39.06 9.90 -1.77
C PRO A 404 38.03 9.14 -2.60
N ALA A 405 37.03 9.84 -3.17
CA ALA A 405 36.14 9.27 -4.18
C ALA A 405 36.81 9.13 -5.55
N ILE A 406 37.81 9.98 -5.82
CA ILE A 406 38.61 10.00 -7.05
C ILE A 406 40.03 9.55 -6.72
N ASP A 407 40.61 8.65 -7.50
CA ASP A 407 41.96 8.19 -7.34
C ASP A 407 42.93 9.36 -7.62
N PRO A 408 43.72 9.77 -6.62
CA PRO A 408 44.61 10.93 -6.78
C PRO A 408 45.75 10.68 -7.78
N ALA A 409 46.10 9.43 -8.05
CA ALA A 409 47.15 9.07 -9.02
C ALA A 409 46.65 9.07 -10.46
N THR A 410 45.40 8.74 -10.71
CA THR A 410 44.87 8.57 -12.06
C THR A 410 43.83 9.59 -12.49
N GLY A 411 43.24 10.35 -11.52
CA GLY A 411 42.12 11.27 -11.73
C GLY A 411 40.80 10.59 -12.11
N LYS A 412 40.72 9.26 -12.00
CA LYS A 412 39.51 8.47 -12.27
C LYS A 412 38.80 8.08 -10.99
N ASP A 413 37.56 7.60 -11.11
CA ASP A 413 36.82 7.08 -9.96
C ASP A 413 37.66 5.97 -9.26
N TYR A 414 37.74 6.06 -7.93
CA TYR A 414 38.54 5.10 -7.16
C TYR A 414 37.84 3.72 -7.14
N ALA A 415 38.43 2.73 -7.78
CA ALA A 415 37.83 1.39 -7.95
C ALA A 415 38.39 0.34 -6.99
N LYS A 416 39.46 0.67 -6.23
CA LYS A 416 40.16 -0.26 -5.34
C LYS A 416 39.58 -0.32 -3.94
N LYS A 417 40.00 -1.33 -3.15
CA LYS A 417 39.74 -1.38 -1.71
C LYS A 417 40.53 -0.29 -1.00
N TYR A 418 39.90 0.31 0.00
CA TYR A 418 40.61 1.23 0.88
C TYR A 418 41.45 0.48 1.91
N PRO A 419 42.66 0.98 2.28
CA PRO A 419 43.49 0.37 3.28
C PRO A 419 42.76 0.25 4.64
N GLY A 420 42.96 -0.87 5.31
CA GLY A 420 42.41 -1.09 6.67
C GLY A 420 40.91 -1.35 6.75
N VAL A 421 40.19 -1.32 5.64
CA VAL A 421 38.73 -1.58 5.61
C VAL A 421 38.38 -2.55 4.48
N ASN A 422 37.40 -3.42 4.76
CA ASN A 422 36.85 -4.30 3.73
C ASN A 422 35.72 -3.60 2.96
N MET A 423 35.99 -2.37 2.52
CA MET A 423 35.04 -1.53 1.79
C MET A 423 35.69 -0.88 0.59
N THR A 424 34.86 -0.50 -0.36
CA THR A 424 35.24 0.13 -1.61
C THR A 424 34.40 1.38 -1.84
N ASN A 425 34.73 2.12 -2.88
CA ASN A 425 34.02 3.33 -3.25
C ASN A 425 32.55 3.07 -3.65
N PRO A 426 31.58 3.46 -2.83
CA PRO A 426 30.14 3.26 -3.14
C PRO A 426 29.69 4.06 -4.36
N TYR A 427 30.32 5.20 -4.63
CA TYR A 427 30.07 6.01 -5.83
C TYR A 427 30.42 5.24 -7.11
N TYR A 428 31.62 4.62 -7.15
CA TYR A 428 32.05 3.81 -8.29
C TYR A 428 31.08 2.66 -8.56
N ALA A 429 30.71 1.93 -7.52
CA ALA A 429 29.82 0.78 -7.66
C ALA A 429 28.43 1.16 -8.17
N GLN A 430 27.82 2.18 -7.60
CA GLN A 430 26.50 2.65 -8.04
C GLN A 430 26.49 3.12 -9.50
N LYS A 431 27.58 3.74 -9.94
CA LYS A 431 27.72 4.26 -11.31
C LYS A 431 28.03 3.17 -12.32
N ASN A 432 28.94 2.25 -11.99
CA ASN A 432 29.57 1.33 -12.93
C ASN A 432 29.12 -0.13 -12.78
N SER A 433 28.34 -0.46 -11.77
CA SER A 433 27.84 -1.82 -11.52
C SER A 433 26.30 -1.83 -11.49
N PRO A 434 25.63 -1.58 -12.63
CA PRO A 434 24.18 -1.50 -12.68
C PRO A 434 23.55 -2.86 -12.42
N ASP A 435 22.46 -2.83 -11.64
CA ASP A 435 21.52 -3.92 -11.41
C ASP A 435 20.17 -3.52 -12.01
N LEU A 436 19.93 -3.96 -13.25
CA LEU A 436 18.75 -3.60 -14.02
C LEU A 436 17.66 -4.65 -13.86
N TYR A 437 16.49 -4.18 -13.48
CA TYR A 437 15.26 -4.94 -13.39
C TYR A 437 14.27 -4.44 -14.43
N GLU A 438 13.78 -5.34 -15.27
CA GLU A 438 12.74 -5.07 -16.26
C GLU A 438 11.58 -6.02 -16.04
N ARG A 439 10.35 -5.49 -16.02
CA ARG A 439 9.14 -6.28 -15.82
C ARG A 439 8.10 -5.94 -16.89
N TYR A 440 7.52 -6.97 -17.46
CA TYR A 440 6.35 -6.94 -18.33
C TYR A 440 5.19 -7.55 -17.58
N GLY A 441 4.08 -6.82 -17.45
CA GLY A 441 2.87 -7.27 -16.75
C GLY A 441 1.67 -7.21 -17.66
N VAL A 442 0.79 -8.22 -17.56
CA VAL A 442 -0.50 -8.28 -18.23
C VAL A 442 -1.56 -8.65 -17.20
N LEU A 443 -2.53 -7.77 -17.01
CA LEU A 443 -3.73 -8.05 -16.23
C LEU A 443 -4.92 -8.06 -17.18
N ALA A 444 -5.53 -9.23 -17.37
CA ALA A 444 -6.67 -9.42 -18.26
C ALA A 444 -7.88 -9.95 -17.48
N ASN A 445 -9.06 -9.43 -17.79
CA ASN A 445 -10.33 -9.84 -17.21
C ASN A 445 -11.38 -9.83 -18.32
N ALA A 446 -12.04 -10.96 -18.56
CA ALA A 446 -13.18 -11.06 -19.46
C ALA A 446 -14.38 -11.63 -18.71
N PHE A 447 -15.57 -11.12 -18.98
CA PHE A 447 -16.79 -11.64 -18.38
C PHE A 447 -17.95 -11.67 -19.36
N ILE A 448 -18.84 -12.60 -19.12
CA ILE A 448 -20.17 -12.67 -19.71
C ILE A 448 -21.21 -12.76 -18.59
N GLU A 449 -22.26 -11.98 -18.68
CA GLU A 449 -23.40 -11.95 -17.78
C GLU A 449 -24.68 -12.08 -18.58
N LEU A 450 -25.51 -13.03 -18.18
CA LEU A 450 -26.81 -13.31 -18.78
C LEU A 450 -27.89 -13.06 -17.74
N GLU A 451 -28.97 -12.39 -18.14
CA GLU A 451 -30.17 -12.17 -17.33
C GLU A 451 -31.39 -12.79 -18.08
N PRO A 452 -31.48 -14.14 -18.10
CA PRO A 452 -32.51 -14.83 -18.92
C PRO A 452 -33.92 -14.55 -18.45
N ILE A 453 -34.11 -14.27 -17.15
CA ILE A 453 -35.32 -13.75 -16.55
C ILE A 453 -34.96 -12.60 -15.64
N LYS A 454 -35.86 -11.66 -15.41
CA LYS A 454 -35.65 -10.48 -14.60
C LYS A 454 -35.06 -10.84 -13.23
N ASN A 455 -33.97 -10.16 -12.86
CA ASN A 455 -33.23 -10.30 -11.61
C ASN A 455 -32.50 -11.66 -11.41
N LEU A 456 -32.50 -12.58 -12.39
CA LEU A 456 -31.63 -13.76 -12.37
C LEU A 456 -30.41 -13.50 -13.23
N LYS A 457 -29.25 -13.37 -12.59
CA LYS A 457 -27.98 -13.13 -13.27
C LYS A 457 -27.08 -14.36 -13.18
N ILE A 458 -26.64 -14.80 -14.33
CA ILE A 458 -25.63 -15.87 -14.48
C ILE A 458 -24.39 -15.21 -15.05
N ARG A 459 -23.29 -15.28 -14.32
CA ARG A 459 -22.03 -14.62 -14.72
C ARG A 459 -20.89 -15.61 -14.72
N SER A 460 -20.12 -15.61 -15.79
CA SER A 460 -18.83 -16.28 -15.90
C SER A 460 -17.73 -15.22 -16.11
N ARG A 461 -16.65 -15.32 -15.38
CA ARG A 461 -15.50 -14.41 -15.43
C ARG A 461 -14.21 -15.21 -15.53
N LEU A 462 -13.35 -14.79 -16.44
CA LEU A 462 -11.97 -15.27 -16.59
C LEU A 462 -11.03 -14.12 -16.25
N GLY A 463 -10.05 -14.37 -15.38
CA GLY A 463 -9.03 -13.41 -15.01
C GLY A 463 -7.64 -14.00 -15.11
N SER A 464 -6.68 -13.19 -15.50
CA SER A 464 -5.27 -13.56 -15.55
C SER A 464 -4.40 -12.39 -15.09
N ASP A 465 -3.53 -12.63 -14.10
CA ASP A 465 -2.43 -11.75 -13.68
C ASP A 465 -1.12 -12.43 -14.08
N MET A 466 -0.48 -11.96 -15.15
CA MET A 466 0.75 -12.54 -15.69
C MET A 466 1.88 -11.52 -15.60
N TYR A 467 3.09 -12.02 -15.36
CA TYR A 467 4.28 -11.19 -15.39
C TYR A 467 5.50 -11.96 -15.91
N PHE A 468 6.38 -11.22 -16.57
CA PHE A 468 7.70 -11.68 -16.98
C PHE A 468 8.74 -10.67 -16.49
N ILE A 469 9.76 -11.15 -15.76
CA ILE A 469 10.79 -10.31 -15.15
C ILE A 469 12.13 -10.73 -15.71
N LEU A 470 12.95 -9.75 -16.08
CA LEU A 470 14.35 -9.91 -16.45
C LEU A 470 15.20 -9.12 -15.47
N ASP A 471 16.08 -9.81 -14.77
CA ASP A 471 17.14 -9.19 -13.98
C ASP A 471 18.48 -9.31 -14.72
N ASN A 472 19.28 -8.26 -14.60
CA ASN A 472 20.49 -8.13 -15.37
C ASN A 472 21.52 -7.33 -14.58
N TRP A 473 22.41 -8.03 -13.85
CA TRP A 473 23.40 -7.39 -13.00
C TRP A 473 24.83 -7.65 -13.44
N LYS A 474 25.70 -6.70 -13.14
CA LYS A 474 27.15 -6.83 -13.34
C LYS A 474 27.92 -6.10 -12.25
N THR A 475 29.14 -6.60 -12.00
CA THR A 475 30.19 -5.87 -11.26
C THR A 475 31.40 -5.82 -12.15
N ASN A 476 31.93 -4.64 -12.42
CA ASN A 476 33.04 -4.46 -13.33
C ASN A 476 34.30 -5.21 -12.87
N ALA A 477 35.12 -5.67 -13.82
CA ALA A 477 36.35 -6.38 -13.56
C ALA A 477 37.41 -5.52 -12.84
N SER A 478 37.40 -4.21 -13.12
CA SER A 478 38.27 -3.23 -12.47
C SER A 478 37.90 -2.91 -11.03
N TYR A 479 36.75 -3.40 -10.55
CA TYR A 479 36.25 -3.14 -9.20
C TYR A 479 36.78 -4.18 -8.21
N GLU A 480 37.75 -3.82 -7.43
CA GLU A 480 38.54 -4.76 -6.57
C GLU A 480 37.77 -5.33 -5.37
N PHE A 481 36.52 -4.98 -5.16
CA PHE A 481 35.72 -5.59 -4.09
C PHE A 481 35.48 -7.08 -4.35
N SER A 482 35.33 -7.47 -5.61
CA SER A 482 35.18 -8.87 -5.97
C SER A 482 36.58 -9.54 -5.98
N SER A 483 36.82 -10.43 -5.02
CA SER A 483 38.02 -11.26 -4.96
C SER A 483 38.18 -12.18 -6.18
N HIS A 484 37.17 -12.23 -7.04
CA HIS A 484 37.08 -13.15 -8.19
C HIS A 484 37.16 -12.45 -9.54
N GLY A 485 37.47 -11.17 -9.61
CA GLY A 485 37.39 -10.35 -10.83
C GLY A 485 35.96 -9.87 -11.09
N GLY A 486 35.60 -9.60 -12.35
CA GLY A 486 34.24 -9.17 -12.70
C GLY A 486 33.17 -10.21 -12.37
N VAL A 487 31.95 -9.78 -12.23
CA VAL A 487 30.77 -10.64 -12.04
C VAL A 487 29.72 -10.28 -13.09
N ARG A 488 29.14 -11.29 -13.71
CA ARG A 488 28.01 -11.13 -14.64
C ARG A 488 26.91 -12.10 -14.31
N GLY A 489 25.67 -11.60 -14.18
CA GLY A 489 24.53 -12.47 -13.97
C GLY A 489 23.29 -11.98 -14.72
N LYS A 490 22.42 -12.92 -15.04
CA LYS A 490 21.09 -12.71 -15.60
C LYS A 490 20.12 -13.70 -14.99
N SER A 491 18.87 -13.25 -14.79
CA SER A 491 17.79 -14.17 -14.45
C SER A 491 16.52 -13.82 -15.20
N SER A 492 15.64 -14.80 -15.34
CA SER A 492 14.28 -14.61 -15.83
C SER A 492 13.29 -15.25 -14.87
N THR A 493 12.18 -14.57 -14.67
CA THR A 493 11.05 -15.08 -13.89
C THR A 493 9.79 -14.98 -14.73
N PHE A 494 9.06 -16.06 -14.89
CA PHE A 494 7.72 -16.07 -15.47
C PHE A 494 6.71 -16.51 -14.41
N GLY A 495 5.62 -15.79 -14.26
CA GLY A 495 4.57 -16.17 -13.33
C GLY A 495 3.20 -15.77 -13.81
N TYR A 496 2.19 -16.58 -13.43
CA TYR A 496 0.80 -16.24 -13.67
C TYR A 496 -0.14 -16.74 -12.56
N SER A 497 -1.25 -16.01 -12.40
CA SER A 497 -2.41 -16.41 -11.61
C SER A 497 -3.65 -16.36 -12.49
N ASN A 498 -4.16 -17.52 -12.90
CA ASN A 498 -5.36 -17.64 -13.70
C ASN A 498 -6.55 -17.98 -12.80
N THR A 499 -7.65 -17.23 -12.93
CA THR A 499 -8.87 -17.37 -12.13
C THR A 499 -10.08 -17.54 -13.05
N ILE A 500 -10.91 -18.53 -12.79
CA ILE A 500 -12.24 -18.68 -13.35
C ILE A 500 -13.27 -18.59 -12.23
N THR A 501 -14.30 -17.76 -12.41
CA THR A 501 -15.37 -17.60 -11.43
C THR A 501 -16.71 -17.66 -12.12
N ASN A 502 -17.57 -18.58 -11.69
CA ASN A 502 -18.93 -18.75 -12.19
C ASN A 502 -19.89 -18.45 -11.04
N THR A 503 -20.87 -17.60 -11.27
CA THR A 503 -21.88 -17.23 -10.25
C THR A 503 -23.27 -17.21 -10.81
N ILE A 504 -24.24 -17.54 -9.95
CA ILE A 504 -25.67 -17.38 -10.18
C ILE A 504 -26.24 -16.54 -9.05
N GLU A 505 -26.92 -15.46 -9.36
CA GLU A 505 -27.52 -14.54 -8.39
C GLU A 505 -28.99 -14.32 -8.74
N TYR A 506 -29.88 -14.50 -7.77
CA TYR A 506 -31.29 -14.23 -7.92
C TYR A 506 -31.79 -13.29 -6.82
N SER A 507 -32.41 -12.16 -7.23
CA SER A 507 -33.02 -11.20 -6.34
C SER A 507 -34.52 -11.21 -6.51
N PHE A 508 -35.27 -11.36 -5.40
CA PHE A 508 -36.72 -11.38 -5.38
C PHE A 508 -37.31 -10.71 -4.14
N ASN A 509 -38.55 -10.26 -4.28
CA ASN A 509 -39.32 -9.68 -3.19
C ASN A 509 -40.51 -10.58 -2.91
N LEU A 510 -40.81 -10.86 -1.64
CA LEU A 510 -42.06 -11.53 -1.25
C LEU A 510 -43.22 -10.54 -1.21
N ASN A 511 -42.95 -9.27 -0.82
CA ASN A 511 -43.84 -8.12 -0.88
C ASN A 511 -42.96 -6.86 -0.91
N ASP A 512 -43.55 -5.69 -0.65
CA ASP A 512 -42.84 -4.41 -0.67
C ASP A 512 -41.81 -4.27 0.46
N ASP A 513 -41.92 -5.08 1.53
CA ASP A 513 -41.04 -5.00 2.71
C ASP A 513 -39.93 -6.04 2.76
N HIS A 514 -40.11 -7.21 2.12
CA HIS A 514 -39.18 -8.33 2.22
C HIS A 514 -38.39 -8.53 0.93
N HIS A 515 -37.12 -8.20 0.97
CA HIS A 515 -36.21 -8.33 -0.19
C HIS A 515 -35.15 -9.39 0.09
N PHE A 516 -34.95 -10.29 -0.86
CA PHE A 516 -33.96 -11.36 -0.79
C PHE A 516 -33.01 -11.28 -1.99
N THR A 517 -31.73 -11.56 -1.73
CA THR A 517 -30.75 -11.85 -2.77
C THR A 517 -29.99 -13.12 -2.40
N VAL A 518 -30.02 -14.12 -3.27
CA VAL A 518 -29.31 -15.40 -3.11
C VAL A 518 -28.23 -15.50 -4.17
N LEU A 519 -27.01 -15.78 -3.76
CA LEU A 519 -25.84 -15.96 -4.61
C LEU A 519 -25.25 -17.34 -4.38
N GLY A 520 -25.00 -18.08 -5.44
CA GLY A 520 -24.19 -19.31 -5.45
C GLY A 520 -23.04 -19.15 -6.44
N GLY A 521 -21.90 -19.81 -6.17
CA GLY A 521 -20.79 -19.70 -7.10
C GLY A 521 -19.71 -20.76 -6.91
N GLN A 522 -18.86 -20.83 -7.92
CA GLN A 522 -17.67 -21.68 -7.97
C GLN A 522 -16.49 -20.85 -8.47
N GLU A 523 -15.32 -21.05 -7.86
CA GLU A 523 -14.06 -20.38 -8.27
C GLU A 523 -12.94 -21.40 -8.36
N GLY A 524 -12.18 -21.36 -9.46
CA GLY A 524 -10.92 -22.07 -9.62
C GLY A 524 -9.77 -21.11 -9.81
N VAL A 525 -8.65 -21.34 -9.13
CA VAL A 525 -7.41 -20.53 -9.28
C VAL A 525 -6.24 -21.47 -9.51
N LYS A 526 -5.42 -21.12 -10.50
CA LYS A 526 -4.14 -21.77 -10.78
C LYS A 526 -3.02 -20.73 -10.77
N ASN A 527 -2.04 -20.93 -9.89
CA ASN A 527 -0.82 -20.12 -9.83
C ASN A 527 0.34 -20.94 -10.38
N ASN A 528 1.25 -20.27 -11.07
CA ASN A 528 2.51 -20.83 -11.55
C ASN A 528 3.64 -19.80 -11.36
N TYR A 529 4.80 -20.32 -11.06
CA TYR A 529 6.04 -19.58 -10.93
C TYR A 529 7.16 -20.41 -11.54
N ASP A 530 7.96 -19.77 -12.38
CA ASP A 530 9.11 -20.38 -13.07
C ASP A 530 10.25 -19.36 -13.05
N TYR A 531 11.40 -19.79 -12.58
CA TYR A 531 12.59 -18.96 -12.40
C TYR A 531 13.84 -19.69 -12.91
N PHE A 532 14.65 -18.96 -13.65
CA PHE A 532 15.94 -19.41 -14.13
C PHE A 532 16.98 -18.31 -13.90
N TYR A 533 18.20 -18.68 -13.51
CA TYR A 533 19.32 -17.76 -13.47
C TYR A 533 20.60 -18.40 -14.02
N ALA A 534 21.49 -17.55 -14.52
CA ALA A 534 22.87 -17.88 -14.88
C ALA A 534 23.81 -16.77 -14.41
N GLN A 535 24.95 -17.16 -13.85
CA GLN A 535 25.98 -16.26 -13.34
C GLN A 535 27.39 -16.81 -13.67
N SER A 536 28.32 -15.91 -13.86
CA SER A 536 29.75 -16.23 -13.93
C SER A 536 30.59 -15.13 -13.30
N THR A 537 31.78 -15.49 -12.82
CA THR A 537 32.75 -14.57 -12.23
C THR A 537 34.10 -14.70 -12.91
N GLY A 538 34.98 -13.72 -12.70
CA GLY A 538 36.35 -13.75 -13.24
C GLY A 538 36.51 -13.14 -14.63
N GLN A 539 35.56 -12.29 -15.06
CA GLN A 539 35.76 -11.41 -16.21
C GLN A 539 36.95 -10.47 -15.94
N ILE A 540 37.74 -10.21 -16.93
CA ILE A 540 38.96 -9.43 -16.81
C ILE A 540 38.92 -8.05 -17.48
N ASP A 541 37.86 -7.75 -18.24
CA ASP A 541 37.68 -6.49 -18.98
C ASP A 541 36.26 -5.94 -18.79
N ASP A 542 36.15 -4.67 -18.38
CA ASP A 542 34.89 -4.00 -18.14
C ASP A 542 34.02 -3.84 -19.38
N HIS A 543 34.60 -3.86 -20.59
CA HIS A 543 33.88 -3.78 -21.86
C HIS A 543 33.34 -5.14 -22.32
N LEU A 544 33.92 -6.24 -21.83
CA LEU A 544 33.59 -7.61 -22.22
C LEU A 544 32.90 -8.39 -21.07
N MET A 545 32.06 -7.74 -20.33
CA MET A 545 31.28 -8.30 -19.20
C MET A 545 30.16 -9.23 -19.70
N LEU A 546 30.52 -10.36 -20.31
CA LEU A 546 29.59 -11.38 -20.80
C LEU A 546 29.66 -12.64 -19.93
N LEU A 547 28.59 -13.42 -19.86
CA LEU A 547 28.56 -14.66 -19.08
C LEU A 547 29.67 -15.64 -19.49
N GLN A 548 29.85 -15.85 -20.79
CA GLN A 548 30.84 -16.77 -21.33
C GLN A 548 32.29 -16.32 -21.14
N ASN A 549 32.53 -15.06 -20.75
CA ASN A 549 33.90 -14.52 -20.56
C ASN A 549 34.37 -14.66 -19.10
N GLY A 550 33.54 -15.21 -18.23
CA GLY A 550 33.95 -15.61 -16.88
C GLY A 550 34.74 -16.90 -16.88
N LYS A 551 35.37 -17.24 -15.76
CA LYS A 551 36.05 -18.50 -15.53
C LYS A 551 35.04 -19.65 -15.59
N LYS A 552 35.36 -20.74 -16.34
CA LYS A 552 34.42 -21.88 -16.50
C LYS A 552 34.01 -22.51 -15.17
N GLU A 553 34.91 -22.62 -14.22
CA GLU A 553 34.70 -23.15 -12.88
C GLU A 553 33.80 -22.29 -12.00
N SER A 554 33.52 -21.05 -12.43
CA SER A 554 32.65 -20.11 -11.76
C SER A 554 31.21 -20.06 -12.31
N TYR A 555 30.92 -20.88 -13.33
CA TYR A 555 29.59 -20.89 -13.93
C TYR A 555 28.58 -21.45 -12.93
N GLY A 556 27.67 -20.61 -12.51
CA GLY A 556 26.53 -20.95 -11.67
C GLY A 556 25.24 -20.81 -12.45
N MET A 557 24.37 -21.79 -12.34
CA MET A 557 23.02 -21.75 -12.88
C MET A 557 22.04 -22.42 -11.93
N GLY A 558 20.79 -22.00 -11.99
CA GLY A 558 19.75 -22.62 -11.21
C GLY A 558 18.39 -22.41 -11.82
N GLU A 559 17.49 -23.32 -11.51
CA GLU A 559 16.12 -23.35 -11.97
C GLU A 559 15.23 -23.65 -10.77
N GLU A 560 14.11 -22.93 -10.66
CA GLU A 560 13.08 -23.16 -9.64
C GLU A 560 11.70 -23.03 -10.29
N GLY A 561 10.77 -23.89 -9.89
CA GLY A 561 9.39 -23.82 -10.33
C GLY A 561 8.41 -24.19 -9.23
N SER A 562 7.26 -23.57 -9.20
CA SER A 562 6.18 -23.95 -8.30
C SER A 562 4.79 -23.78 -8.94
N GLU A 563 3.88 -24.64 -8.52
CA GLU A 563 2.48 -24.58 -8.91
C GLU A 563 1.58 -24.76 -7.69
N SER A 564 0.52 -23.97 -7.60
CA SER A 564 -0.55 -24.19 -6.63
C SER A 564 -1.93 -24.00 -7.24
N ARG A 565 -2.92 -24.72 -6.71
CA ARG A 565 -4.29 -24.72 -7.16
C ARG A 565 -5.28 -24.56 -6.02
N PHE A 566 -6.37 -23.82 -6.30
CA PHE A 566 -7.50 -23.66 -5.42
C PHE A 566 -8.79 -23.99 -6.17
N LEU A 567 -9.71 -24.65 -5.47
CA LEU A 567 -11.08 -24.86 -5.92
C LEU A 567 -12.03 -24.49 -4.78
N SER A 568 -12.99 -23.65 -5.04
CA SER A 568 -13.88 -23.12 -4.03
C SER A 568 -15.33 -23.13 -4.47
N PHE A 569 -16.23 -23.42 -3.54
CA PHE A 569 -17.68 -23.26 -3.68
C PHE A 569 -18.18 -22.28 -2.65
N LEU A 570 -19.04 -21.36 -3.05
CA LEU A 570 -19.51 -20.27 -2.21
C LEU A 570 -21.02 -20.06 -2.34
N GLY A 571 -21.64 -19.62 -1.26
CA GLY A 571 -23.02 -19.21 -1.21
C GLY A 571 -23.21 -18.01 -0.29
N ARG A 572 -24.16 -17.14 -0.61
CA ARG A 572 -24.54 -16.00 0.21
C ARG A 572 -26.03 -15.76 0.10
N ILE A 573 -26.64 -15.40 1.22
CA ILE A 573 -28.02 -14.95 1.29
C ILE A 573 -28.00 -13.58 1.96
N ASP A 574 -28.62 -12.59 1.33
CA ASP A 574 -28.86 -11.27 1.86
C ASP A 574 -30.38 -11.08 2.00
N TYR A 575 -30.80 -10.55 3.13
CA TYR A 575 -32.19 -10.24 3.44
C TYR A 575 -32.31 -8.81 3.96
N ASP A 576 -33.29 -8.09 3.46
CA ASP A 576 -33.65 -6.75 3.87
C ASP A 576 -35.14 -6.71 4.23
N TYR A 577 -35.46 -6.21 5.42
CA TYR A 577 -36.84 -5.95 5.86
C TYR A 577 -37.07 -4.44 5.95
N ALA A 578 -37.98 -3.94 5.11
CA ALA A 578 -38.47 -2.56 5.10
C ALA A 578 -37.36 -1.50 5.10
N ASN A 579 -36.18 -1.79 4.54
CA ASN A 579 -34.97 -0.94 4.56
C ASN A 579 -34.56 -0.54 6.00
N ARG A 580 -34.89 -1.35 7.01
CA ARG A 580 -34.57 -1.15 8.44
C ARG A 580 -33.63 -2.19 9.00
N TYR A 581 -33.92 -3.48 8.74
CA TYR A 581 -33.11 -4.61 9.23
C TYR A 581 -32.51 -5.35 8.05
N PHE A 582 -31.20 -5.47 8.04
CA PHE A 582 -30.47 -6.21 7.03
C PHE A 582 -29.73 -7.38 7.68
N LEU A 583 -29.83 -8.53 7.08
CA LEU A 583 -29.13 -9.74 7.50
C LEU A 583 -28.35 -10.28 6.30
N ASP A 584 -27.13 -10.73 6.52
CA ASP A 584 -26.41 -11.52 5.56
C ASP A 584 -25.83 -12.79 6.20
N PHE A 585 -25.79 -13.83 5.40
CA PHE A 585 -25.13 -15.08 5.75
C PHE A 585 -24.34 -15.56 4.56
N SER A 586 -23.09 -15.92 4.77
CA SER A 586 -22.21 -16.48 3.73
C SER A 586 -21.54 -17.76 4.20
N LEU A 587 -21.38 -18.70 3.25
CA LEU A 587 -20.68 -19.96 3.43
C LEU A 587 -19.75 -20.18 2.24
N ARG A 588 -18.52 -20.61 2.53
CA ARG A 588 -17.56 -20.97 1.50
C ARG A 588 -16.75 -22.19 1.91
N ASN A 589 -16.56 -23.13 1.00
CA ASN A 589 -15.66 -24.26 1.14
C ASN A 589 -14.49 -24.10 0.16
N ASP A 590 -13.27 -24.07 0.68
CA ASP A 590 -12.04 -23.94 -0.10
C ASP A 590 -11.25 -25.24 -0.04
N ALA A 591 -10.73 -25.67 -1.19
CA ALA A 591 -9.73 -26.72 -1.32
C ALA A 591 -8.42 -26.13 -1.86
N SER A 592 -7.27 -26.52 -1.30
CA SER A 592 -5.96 -26.06 -1.75
C SER A 592 -4.93 -27.19 -1.81
N SER A 593 -4.09 -27.16 -2.86
CA SER A 593 -2.97 -28.09 -3.04
C SER A 593 -1.82 -27.90 -2.03
N ARG A 594 -1.80 -26.80 -1.26
CA ARG A 594 -0.75 -26.47 -0.29
C ARG A 594 -0.83 -27.32 0.98
N PHE A 595 -2.00 -27.82 1.31
CA PHE A 595 -2.28 -28.50 2.57
C PHE A 595 -2.18 -30.01 2.46
N GLY A 596 -2.06 -30.65 3.63
CA GLY A 596 -1.91 -32.06 3.75
C GLY A 596 -3.09 -32.86 3.16
N ALA A 597 -2.84 -34.11 2.80
CA ALA A 597 -3.83 -34.96 2.16
C ALA A 597 -5.13 -35.08 2.96
N ASN A 598 -5.02 -35.02 4.30
CA ASN A 598 -6.16 -35.15 5.21
C ASN A 598 -6.95 -33.85 5.42
N HIS A 599 -6.36 -32.69 5.06
CA HIS A 599 -6.90 -31.37 5.38
C HIS A 599 -6.92 -30.39 4.20
N LYS A 600 -7.07 -30.90 2.96
CA LYS A 600 -7.13 -30.04 1.76
C LYS A 600 -8.31 -29.08 1.75
N ASN A 601 -9.42 -29.46 2.38
CA ASN A 601 -10.66 -28.70 2.40
C ASN A 601 -10.88 -28.00 3.74
N ALA A 602 -11.43 -26.78 3.70
CA ALA A 602 -11.88 -26.05 4.88
C ALA A 602 -13.15 -25.24 4.57
N ALA A 603 -14.11 -25.28 5.51
CA ALA A 603 -15.33 -24.49 5.43
C ALA A 603 -15.24 -23.24 6.30
N PHE A 604 -15.69 -22.11 5.77
CA PHE A 604 -15.71 -20.79 6.42
C PHE A 604 -17.09 -20.19 6.25
N TRP A 605 -17.54 -19.46 7.28
CA TRP A 605 -18.84 -18.83 7.26
C TRP A 605 -18.81 -17.49 8.00
N ALA A 606 -19.75 -16.59 7.67
CA ALA A 606 -19.98 -15.38 8.42
C ALA A 606 -21.46 -14.99 8.39
N ALA A 607 -21.87 -14.29 9.44
CA ALA A 607 -23.17 -13.66 9.55
C ALA A 607 -23.00 -12.19 9.93
N GLY A 608 -23.81 -11.34 9.33
CA GLY A 608 -23.84 -9.91 9.60
C GLY A 608 -25.27 -9.40 9.82
N VAL A 609 -25.43 -8.43 10.69
CA VAL A 609 -26.68 -7.74 10.98
C VAL A 609 -26.43 -6.24 10.88
N LEU A 610 -27.32 -5.53 10.17
CA LEU A 610 -27.36 -4.07 10.17
C LEU A 610 -28.77 -3.62 10.56
N TRP A 611 -28.86 -2.80 11.58
CA TRP A 611 -30.05 -2.09 11.98
C TRP A 611 -29.91 -0.60 11.65
N LYS A 612 -30.76 -0.09 10.74
CA LYS A 612 -30.86 1.34 10.45
C LYS A 612 -31.79 1.98 11.46
N ILE A 613 -31.24 2.41 12.58
CA ILE A 613 -31.99 2.98 13.71
C ILE A 613 -32.73 4.22 13.24
N LYS A 614 -32.14 5.04 12.37
CA LYS A 614 -32.78 6.26 11.85
C LYS A 614 -34.08 5.99 11.09
N ASN A 615 -34.27 4.83 10.52
CA ASN A 615 -35.48 4.47 9.75
C ASN A 615 -36.63 3.98 10.65
N GLU A 616 -36.43 3.96 11.97
CA GLU A 616 -37.49 3.62 12.92
C GLU A 616 -38.43 4.80 13.19
N ALA A 617 -39.73 4.51 13.45
CA ALA A 617 -40.73 5.52 13.66
C ALA A 617 -40.43 6.44 14.86
N PHE A 618 -39.86 5.90 15.94
CA PHE A 618 -39.46 6.68 17.12
C PHE A 618 -38.29 7.66 16.86
N MET A 619 -37.60 7.53 15.76
CA MET A 619 -36.46 8.41 15.35
C MET A 619 -36.91 9.61 14.51
N ASN A 620 -38.18 9.67 14.11
CA ASN A 620 -38.69 10.74 13.23
C ASN A 620 -38.65 12.13 13.89
N GLU A 621 -38.74 12.21 15.22
CA GLU A 621 -38.67 13.46 15.98
C GLU A 621 -37.23 14.01 16.10
N TYR A 622 -36.19 13.14 15.98
CA TYR A 622 -34.79 13.52 16.13
C TYR A 622 -34.21 13.97 14.79
N LYS A 623 -34.58 15.16 14.31
CA LYS A 623 -34.14 15.70 12.99
C LYS A 623 -32.66 16.03 12.92
N TRP A 624 -31.97 16.15 14.05
CA TRP A 624 -30.53 16.38 14.11
C TRP A 624 -29.71 15.11 13.84
N ILE A 625 -30.36 13.95 13.84
CA ILE A 625 -29.73 12.65 13.42
C ILE A 625 -30.16 12.41 11.97
N ASP A 626 -29.22 12.48 11.05
CA ASP A 626 -29.45 12.26 9.62
C ASP A 626 -29.42 10.78 9.27
N ASP A 627 -28.45 10.06 9.83
CA ASP A 627 -28.27 8.62 9.67
C ASP A 627 -27.70 8.03 10.95
N LEU A 628 -28.12 6.82 11.32
CA LEU A 628 -27.63 6.10 12.49
C LEU A 628 -27.83 4.61 12.26
N ASN A 629 -26.73 3.89 12.19
CA ASN A 629 -26.64 2.49 11.85
C ASN A 629 -25.87 1.73 12.91
N PHE A 630 -26.40 0.59 13.33
CA PHE A 630 -25.76 -0.33 14.24
C PHE A 630 -25.50 -1.65 13.50
N LYS A 631 -24.23 -2.10 13.48
CA LYS A 631 -23.80 -3.29 12.77
C LYS A 631 -23.14 -4.28 13.73
N VAL A 632 -23.40 -5.55 13.53
CA VAL A 632 -22.71 -6.65 14.22
C VAL A 632 -22.31 -7.68 13.18
N SER A 633 -21.06 -8.12 13.23
CA SER A 633 -20.53 -9.15 12.32
C SER A 633 -19.73 -10.19 13.10
N TYR A 634 -19.95 -11.46 12.77
CA TYR A 634 -19.17 -12.58 13.29
C TYR A 634 -18.92 -13.61 12.20
N GLY A 635 -17.70 -14.15 12.15
CA GLY A 635 -17.40 -15.20 11.18
C GLY A 635 -16.05 -15.83 11.36
N THR A 636 -15.80 -16.81 10.51
CA THR A 636 -14.57 -17.59 10.44
C THR A 636 -13.92 -17.42 9.07
N GLN A 637 -12.61 -17.39 9.05
CA GLN A 637 -11.78 -17.27 7.86
C GLN A 637 -10.56 -18.17 7.97
N GLY A 638 -9.94 -18.51 6.85
CA GLY A 638 -8.69 -19.24 6.82
C GLY A 638 -7.54 -18.39 6.32
N ASN A 639 -6.32 -18.81 6.63
CA ASN A 639 -5.11 -18.28 5.99
C ASN A 639 -4.38 -19.42 5.29
N SER A 640 -4.19 -19.27 3.98
CA SER A 640 -3.50 -20.23 3.11
C SER A 640 -2.16 -19.72 2.59
N SER A 641 -1.67 -18.59 3.10
CA SER A 641 -0.46 -17.92 2.63
C SER A 641 0.80 -18.58 3.21
N ILE A 642 1.02 -19.83 2.83
CA ILE A 642 2.24 -20.64 3.08
C ILE A 642 2.90 -21.00 1.77
N GLY A 643 4.16 -21.47 1.84
CA GLY A 643 4.89 -21.97 0.67
C GLY A 643 4.17 -23.13 -0.02
N ASP A 644 4.37 -23.26 -1.31
CA ASP A 644 3.89 -24.39 -2.08
C ASP A 644 4.62 -25.67 -1.62
N TYR A 645 3.95 -26.82 -1.72
CA TYR A 645 4.51 -28.13 -1.34
C TYR A 645 4.84 -28.31 0.15
N GLY A 646 4.44 -27.39 1.06
CA GLY A 646 4.76 -27.45 2.49
C GLY A 646 4.28 -28.71 3.23
N SER A 647 3.34 -29.46 2.65
CA SER A 647 2.81 -30.73 3.19
C SER A 647 3.52 -31.97 2.64
N LEU A 648 4.34 -31.83 1.59
CA LEU A 648 4.99 -32.96 0.90
C LEU A 648 6.35 -33.28 1.50
N GLY A 649 6.79 -34.55 1.40
CA GLY A 649 8.17 -34.91 1.57
C GLY A 649 8.97 -34.51 0.34
N LEU A 650 10.04 -33.77 0.55
CA LEU A 650 10.89 -33.27 -0.55
C LEU A 650 12.29 -33.85 -0.43
N ILE A 651 12.89 -34.13 -1.58
CA ILE A 651 14.28 -34.51 -1.72
C ILE A 651 15.02 -33.43 -2.50
N GLY A 652 16.24 -33.15 -2.09
CA GLY A 652 17.16 -32.24 -2.78
C GLY A 652 18.41 -32.97 -3.27
N ALA A 653 19.04 -32.46 -4.30
CA ALA A 653 20.36 -32.90 -4.73
C ALA A 653 21.44 -32.13 -3.98
N THR A 654 22.53 -32.81 -3.63
CA THR A 654 23.73 -32.19 -3.06
C THR A 654 24.98 -32.84 -3.69
N THR A 655 26.08 -32.13 -3.68
CA THR A 655 27.38 -32.63 -4.20
C THR A 655 28.33 -33.05 -3.08
N ASN A 656 27.82 -33.34 -1.88
CA ASN A 656 28.62 -33.50 -0.67
C ASN A 656 29.27 -34.89 -0.49
N TYR A 657 29.06 -35.85 -1.38
CA TYR A 657 29.68 -37.15 -1.30
C TYR A 657 30.66 -37.35 -2.44
N ASP A 658 31.95 -37.23 -2.15
CA ASP A 658 33.08 -37.44 -3.08
C ASP A 658 32.89 -36.72 -4.44
N THR A 659 32.43 -35.44 -4.38
CA THR A 659 32.10 -34.61 -5.55
C THR A 659 30.96 -35.12 -6.43
N ASN A 660 30.33 -36.24 -6.09
CA ASN A 660 29.20 -36.81 -6.83
C ASN A 660 27.88 -36.23 -6.35
N ALA A 661 26.94 -36.12 -7.26
CA ALA A 661 25.56 -35.78 -6.91
C ALA A 661 24.95 -36.86 -6.00
N SER A 662 24.45 -36.43 -4.86
CA SER A 662 23.75 -37.28 -3.91
C SER A 662 22.38 -36.70 -3.55
N TRP A 663 21.46 -37.58 -3.16
CA TRP A 663 20.11 -37.18 -2.75
C TRP A 663 20.03 -37.06 -1.24
N VAL A 664 19.44 -35.95 -0.78
CA VAL A 664 19.16 -35.74 0.65
C VAL A 664 17.69 -35.43 0.85
N TYR A 665 17.15 -35.79 1.99
CA TYR A 665 15.83 -35.33 2.39
C TYR A 665 15.91 -33.84 2.69
N ALA A 666 15.12 -33.04 1.95
CA ALA A 666 15.03 -31.59 2.14
C ALA A 666 13.88 -31.21 3.08
N GLN A 667 12.78 -31.99 3.07
CA GLN A 667 11.61 -31.73 3.90
C GLN A 667 10.88 -33.02 4.25
N HIS A 668 10.43 -33.12 5.51
CA HIS A 668 9.61 -34.23 5.98
C HIS A 668 8.14 -34.02 5.58
N PRO A 669 7.41 -35.08 5.13
CA PRO A 669 6.00 -34.96 4.80
C PRO A 669 5.15 -34.65 6.04
N ASN A 670 4.15 -33.78 5.88
CA ASN A 670 3.18 -33.44 6.91
C ASN A 670 1.73 -33.54 6.34
N PRO A 671 1.14 -34.77 6.32
CA PRO A 671 -0.23 -34.95 5.79
C PRO A 671 -1.30 -34.28 6.65
N GLU A 672 -0.97 -33.94 7.91
CA GLU A 672 -1.84 -33.24 8.87
C GLU A 672 -1.74 -31.71 8.79
N LEU A 673 -0.91 -31.16 7.90
CA LEU A 673 -0.78 -29.73 7.71
C LEU A 673 -2.13 -29.14 7.28
N THR A 674 -2.68 -28.22 8.07
CA THR A 674 -4.00 -27.64 7.88
C THR A 674 -3.97 -26.11 7.88
N TRP A 675 -5.11 -25.52 7.60
CA TRP A 675 -5.36 -24.08 7.53
C TRP A 675 -5.20 -23.41 8.90
N GLU A 676 -4.63 -22.20 8.94
CA GLU A 676 -4.86 -21.35 10.10
C GLU A 676 -6.33 -20.97 10.16
N LYS A 677 -6.92 -21.00 11.34
CA LYS A 677 -8.33 -20.62 11.57
C LYS A 677 -8.40 -19.31 12.30
N GLN A 678 -9.10 -18.38 11.71
CA GLN A 678 -9.32 -17.05 12.27
C GLN A 678 -10.81 -16.86 12.57
N LYS A 679 -11.12 -16.40 13.78
CA LYS A 679 -12.46 -15.99 14.21
C LYS A 679 -12.44 -14.48 14.41
N MET A 680 -13.41 -13.80 13.85
CA MET A 680 -13.52 -12.35 13.96
C MET A 680 -14.92 -11.95 14.39
N PHE A 681 -14.98 -11.09 15.41
CA PHE A 681 -16.19 -10.43 15.90
C PHE A 681 -16.01 -8.92 15.78
N SER A 682 -17.01 -8.21 15.31
CA SER A 682 -17.03 -6.75 15.29
C SER A 682 -18.39 -6.15 15.58
N VAL A 683 -18.37 -4.99 16.21
CA VAL A 683 -19.54 -4.13 16.43
C VAL A 683 -19.19 -2.75 15.91
N THR A 684 -20.06 -2.19 15.08
CA THR A 684 -19.87 -0.86 14.49
C THR A 684 -21.10 -0.01 14.72
N LEU A 685 -20.89 1.23 15.15
CA LEU A 685 -21.88 2.29 15.18
C LEU A 685 -21.41 3.38 14.21
N ASP A 686 -22.17 3.61 13.16
CA ASP A 686 -21.88 4.66 12.18
C ASP A 686 -23.11 5.54 11.92
N GLY A 687 -22.85 6.75 11.47
CA GLY A 687 -23.94 7.65 11.16
C GLY A 687 -23.50 9.06 10.79
N LYS A 688 -24.53 9.91 10.65
CA LYS A 688 -24.38 11.33 10.37
C LYS A 688 -25.26 12.15 11.31
N LEU A 689 -24.68 13.20 11.90
CA LEU A 689 -25.35 14.08 12.87
C LEU A 689 -25.26 15.53 12.42
N PHE A 690 -26.29 16.31 12.70
CA PHE A 690 -26.36 17.78 12.48
C PHE A 690 -26.07 18.18 11.02
N HIS A 691 -26.30 17.28 10.04
CA HIS A 691 -25.96 17.44 8.61
C HIS A 691 -24.46 17.65 8.32
N ARG A 692 -23.58 17.56 9.35
CA ARG A 692 -22.16 17.95 9.26
C ARG A 692 -21.16 16.95 9.81
N LEU A 693 -21.53 16.15 10.79
CA LEU A 693 -20.64 15.21 11.46
C LEU A 693 -20.91 13.79 10.98
N ASP A 694 -20.00 13.24 10.18
CA ASP A 694 -19.96 11.82 9.86
C ASP A 694 -19.08 11.10 10.88
N PHE A 695 -19.53 9.96 11.41
CA PHE A 695 -18.77 9.17 12.37
C PHE A 695 -18.88 7.67 12.09
N GLU A 696 -17.83 6.92 12.42
CA GLU A 696 -17.79 5.46 12.47
C GLU A 696 -16.95 5.06 13.68
N LEU A 697 -17.54 4.26 14.58
CA LEU A 697 -16.88 3.67 15.74
C LEU A 697 -17.00 2.16 15.61
N MET A 698 -15.89 1.45 15.51
CA MET A 698 -15.85 -0.01 15.39
C MET A 698 -14.99 -0.60 16.50
N TYR A 699 -15.55 -1.56 17.24
CA TYR A 699 -14.78 -2.44 18.11
C TYR A 699 -14.64 -3.79 17.45
N TYR A 700 -13.45 -4.40 17.53
CA TYR A 700 -13.18 -5.72 16.95
C TYR A 700 -12.34 -6.61 17.85
N ILE A 701 -12.55 -7.92 17.70
CA ILE A 701 -11.70 -8.98 18.23
C ILE A 701 -11.44 -9.98 17.10
N ARG A 702 -10.16 -10.23 16.82
CA ARG A 702 -9.69 -11.21 15.85
C ARG A 702 -8.77 -12.21 16.54
N LYS A 703 -9.16 -13.48 16.58
CA LYS A 703 -8.38 -14.57 17.19
C LYS A 703 -7.96 -15.57 16.11
N THR A 704 -6.65 -15.76 15.94
CA THR A 704 -6.07 -16.78 15.09
C THR A 704 -5.63 -17.95 15.94
N THR A 705 -5.99 -19.16 15.54
CA THR A 705 -5.61 -20.42 16.16
C THR A 705 -5.01 -21.36 15.11
N ASN A 706 -4.31 -22.40 15.54
CA ASN A 706 -3.63 -23.33 14.63
C ASN A 706 -2.67 -22.57 13.68
N MET A 707 -1.92 -21.60 14.21
CA MET A 707 -0.99 -20.83 13.38
C MET A 707 0.12 -21.73 12.84
N LEU A 708 0.49 -21.45 11.61
CA LEU A 708 1.59 -22.13 10.93
C LEU A 708 2.92 -21.58 11.42
N MET A 709 3.73 -22.43 12.03
CA MET A 709 5.03 -22.06 12.58
C MET A 709 6.08 -23.11 12.26
N GLY A 710 7.31 -22.70 11.96
CA GLY A 710 8.47 -23.55 11.89
C GLY A 710 8.88 -23.97 13.32
N VAL A 711 8.52 -25.17 13.72
CA VAL A 711 8.91 -25.73 15.02
C VAL A 711 10.32 -26.29 14.91
N PRO A 712 11.30 -25.84 15.71
CA PRO A 712 12.64 -26.39 15.68
C PRO A 712 12.67 -27.82 16.18
N TYR A 713 13.49 -28.65 15.56
CA TYR A 713 13.72 -30.04 15.90
C TYR A 713 15.21 -30.30 16.20
N PRO A 714 15.55 -31.26 17.04
CA PRO A 714 16.92 -31.68 17.22
C PRO A 714 17.51 -32.17 15.89
N TYR A 715 18.75 -31.82 15.60
CA TYR A 715 19.43 -32.23 14.36
C TYR A 715 19.55 -33.76 14.21
N THR A 716 19.45 -34.53 15.30
CA THR A 716 19.38 -35.99 15.28
C THR A 716 18.18 -36.54 14.52
N THR A 717 17.14 -35.74 14.26
CA THR A 717 16.00 -36.14 13.43
C THR A 717 16.28 -36.00 11.92
N GLY A 718 17.42 -35.42 11.52
CA GLY A 718 17.74 -35.09 10.14
C GLY A 718 17.16 -33.79 9.64
N TYR A 719 16.42 -33.05 10.47
CA TYR A 719 15.76 -31.78 10.10
C TYR A 719 16.00 -30.73 11.18
N SER A 720 16.16 -29.48 10.75
CA SER A 720 16.31 -28.35 11.67
C SER A 720 14.95 -27.82 12.15
N SER A 721 13.91 -27.92 11.32
CA SER A 721 12.56 -27.46 11.64
C SER A 721 11.51 -28.16 10.79
N LEU A 722 10.27 -28.16 11.27
CA LEU A 722 9.09 -28.62 10.53
C LEU A 722 7.95 -27.63 10.72
N VAL A 723 7.28 -27.26 9.62
CA VAL A 723 6.09 -26.41 9.67
C VAL A 723 4.92 -27.21 10.27
N ARG A 724 4.35 -26.69 11.36
CA ARG A 724 3.20 -27.28 12.07
C ARG A 724 2.15 -26.23 12.41
N ASN A 725 0.92 -26.68 12.58
CA ASN A 725 -0.20 -25.87 13.05
C ASN A 725 -0.18 -25.78 14.59
N VAL A 726 0.56 -24.83 15.13
CA VAL A 726 0.76 -24.62 16.55
C VAL A 726 0.75 -23.13 16.88
N GLY A 727 0.25 -22.80 18.06
CA GLY A 727 0.25 -21.42 18.52
C GLY A 727 -1.03 -20.63 18.17
N GLY A 728 -1.14 -19.47 18.77
CA GLY A 728 -2.27 -18.59 18.65
C GLY A 728 -1.93 -17.12 18.90
N LEU A 729 -2.66 -16.24 18.23
CA LEU A 729 -2.54 -14.78 18.35
C LEU A 729 -3.94 -14.16 18.40
N GLN A 730 -4.12 -13.15 19.23
CA GLN A 730 -5.33 -12.33 19.28
C GLN A 730 -4.98 -10.88 19.04
N ASN A 731 -5.77 -10.22 18.19
CA ASN A 731 -5.79 -8.77 18.06
C ASN A 731 -7.16 -8.27 18.51
N SER A 732 -7.20 -7.21 19.29
CA SER A 732 -8.43 -6.51 19.69
C SER A 732 -8.21 -5.01 19.65
N GLY A 733 -9.21 -4.26 19.24
CA GLY A 733 -9.00 -2.83 19.06
C GLY A 733 -10.23 -2.04 18.73
N ILE A 734 -10.00 -0.74 18.53
CA ILE A 734 -11.04 0.23 18.21
C ILE A 734 -10.60 1.03 17.00
N ASP A 735 -11.46 1.11 15.99
CA ASP A 735 -11.37 2.07 14.88
C ASP A 735 -12.27 3.26 15.16
N VAL A 736 -11.76 4.45 14.94
CA VAL A 736 -12.49 5.71 15.02
C VAL A 736 -12.30 6.46 13.70
N LYS A 737 -13.42 6.84 13.07
CA LYS A 737 -13.43 7.76 11.94
C LYS A 737 -14.40 8.89 12.25
N LEU A 738 -13.94 10.12 12.14
CA LEU A 738 -14.74 11.32 12.29
C LEU A 738 -14.49 12.24 11.09
N GLY A 739 -15.56 12.82 10.56
CA GLY A 739 -15.49 13.84 9.51
C GLY A 739 -16.45 14.97 9.82
N TYR A 740 -15.97 16.21 9.88
CA TYR A 740 -16.78 17.36 10.23
C TYR A 740 -16.69 18.46 9.18
N ASP A 741 -17.85 18.87 8.65
CA ASP A 741 -17.98 20.01 7.77
C ASP A 741 -18.02 21.29 8.60
N ILE A 742 -16.84 21.92 8.79
CA ILE A 742 -16.68 23.14 9.60
C ILE A 742 -17.40 24.30 8.93
N LEU A 743 -17.17 24.46 7.63
CA LEU A 743 -17.83 25.45 6.78
C LEU A 743 -18.42 24.75 5.54
N ARG A 744 -19.65 25.09 5.19
CA ARG A 744 -20.30 24.62 3.97
C ARG A 744 -21.16 25.73 3.40
N GLY A 745 -20.83 26.15 2.17
CA GLY A 745 -21.57 27.16 1.43
C GLY A 745 -21.53 26.85 -0.06
N ARG A 746 -22.14 27.69 -0.87
CA ARG A 746 -22.22 27.50 -2.33
C ARG A 746 -20.82 27.44 -2.99
N ASP A 747 -19.97 28.40 -2.65
CA ASP A 747 -18.68 28.62 -3.30
C ASP A 747 -17.49 28.23 -2.42
N TYR A 748 -17.75 27.74 -1.21
CA TYR A 748 -16.69 27.41 -0.25
C TYR A 748 -17.09 26.22 0.63
N TYR A 749 -16.08 25.45 1.04
CA TYR A 749 -16.19 24.42 2.07
C TYR A 749 -14.88 24.34 2.86
N LEU A 750 -15.00 23.90 4.10
CA LEU A 750 -13.88 23.50 4.95
C LEU A 750 -14.29 22.25 5.72
N ARG A 751 -13.58 21.15 5.51
CA ARG A 751 -13.83 19.87 6.15
C ARG A 751 -12.57 19.39 6.85
N ALA A 752 -12.71 18.89 8.07
CA ALA A 752 -11.66 18.17 8.79
C ALA A 752 -12.08 16.71 9.00
N GLY A 753 -11.12 15.80 8.97
CA GLY A 753 -11.34 14.38 9.21
C GLY A 753 -10.24 13.76 10.04
N ILE A 754 -10.59 12.73 10.83
CA ILE A 754 -9.67 11.94 11.65
C ILE A 754 -9.99 10.48 11.41
N ASN A 755 -8.93 9.70 11.19
CA ASN A 755 -8.97 8.24 11.14
C ASN A 755 -7.96 7.72 12.16
N PHE A 756 -8.39 6.87 13.07
CA PHE A 756 -7.55 6.42 14.16
C PHE A 756 -7.85 4.96 14.50
N ASN A 757 -6.81 4.17 14.77
CA ASN A 757 -6.93 2.80 15.23
C ASN A 757 -6.05 2.59 16.45
N TYR A 758 -6.60 1.93 17.46
CA TYR A 758 -5.84 1.32 18.54
C TYR A 758 -5.91 -0.20 18.38
N ASN A 759 -4.77 -0.88 18.31
CA ASN A 759 -4.69 -2.33 18.24
C ASN A 759 -3.85 -2.89 19.40
N ASN A 760 -4.38 -3.90 20.07
CA ASN A 760 -3.70 -4.65 21.10
C ASN A 760 -3.51 -6.10 20.66
N ASP A 761 -2.28 -6.46 20.28
CA ASP A 761 -1.89 -7.82 19.96
C ASP A 761 -1.57 -8.60 21.25
N LYS A 762 -1.86 -9.91 21.25
CA LYS A 762 -1.62 -10.80 22.39
C LYS A 762 -1.35 -12.21 21.89
N VAL A 763 -0.19 -12.76 22.22
CA VAL A 763 0.12 -14.17 21.98
C VAL A 763 -0.74 -15.02 22.93
N THR A 764 -1.51 -15.95 22.40
CA THR A 764 -2.43 -16.76 23.22
C THR A 764 -1.90 -18.16 23.46
N GLU A 765 -1.03 -18.67 22.58
CA GLU A 765 -0.50 -20.02 22.63
C GLU A 765 0.81 -20.11 21.86
N LEU A 766 1.75 -20.96 22.31
CA LEU A 766 2.99 -21.34 21.64
C LEU A 766 3.12 -22.85 21.55
N PHE A 767 4.00 -23.35 20.68
CA PHE A 767 4.25 -24.76 20.47
C PHE A 767 4.77 -25.45 21.73
N GLN A 768 4.41 -26.73 21.93
CA GLN A 768 4.83 -27.58 23.06
C GLN A 768 4.54 -27.00 24.45
N GLY A 769 3.51 -26.14 24.59
CA GLY A 769 3.15 -25.51 25.86
C GLY A 769 4.15 -24.48 26.38
N ARG A 770 5.08 -24.04 25.56
CA ARG A 770 6.06 -23.01 25.93
C ARG A 770 5.36 -21.74 26.34
N GLN A 771 5.87 -21.09 27.37
CA GLN A 771 5.37 -19.79 27.81
C GLN A 771 6.09 -18.62 27.12
N ARG A 772 7.31 -18.85 26.66
CA ARG A 772 8.14 -17.87 25.96
C ARG A 772 8.93 -18.55 24.82
N TRP A 773 9.06 -17.82 23.71
CA TRP A 773 9.92 -18.18 22.60
C TRP A 773 10.63 -16.95 22.07
N GLU A 774 11.94 -16.92 22.21
CA GLU A 774 12.81 -15.90 21.63
C GLU A 774 13.19 -16.32 20.21
N ILE A 775 13.04 -15.40 19.27
CA ILE A 775 13.40 -15.67 17.87
C ILE A 775 14.86 -15.24 17.71
N ALA A 776 15.73 -16.20 17.45
CA ALA A 776 17.16 -15.96 17.28
C ALA A 776 17.44 -14.83 16.27
N ASN A 777 18.36 -13.94 16.59
CA ASN A 777 18.83 -12.82 15.77
C ASN A 777 17.74 -11.79 15.41
N THR A 778 16.64 -11.69 16.18
CA THR A 778 15.56 -10.73 15.89
C THR A 778 15.33 -9.71 17.00
N LEU A 779 15.91 -9.89 18.17
CA LEU A 779 15.71 -9.07 19.40
C LEU A 779 14.24 -9.02 19.85
N VAL A 780 13.44 -10.01 19.48
CA VAL A 780 12.00 -10.09 19.74
C VAL A 780 11.64 -11.43 20.35
N ALA A 781 10.71 -11.43 21.30
CA ALA A 781 10.15 -12.65 21.86
C ALA A 781 8.62 -12.68 21.80
N TYR A 782 8.10 -13.89 21.64
CA TYR A 782 6.70 -14.21 21.84
C TYR A 782 6.50 -14.75 23.24
N VAL A 783 5.62 -14.11 24.03
CA VAL A 783 5.31 -14.50 25.41
C VAL A 783 3.81 -14.66 25.55
N VAL A 784 3.37 -15.84 25.99
CA VAL A 784 1.93 -16.11 26.20
C VAL A 784 1.33 -15.08 27.15
N GLY A 785 0.21 -14.51 26.74
CA GLY A 785 -0.49 -13.47 27.51
C GLY A 785 0.01 -12.05 27.30
N LYS A 786 1.07 -11.83 26.52
CA LYS A 786 1.66 -10.50 26.26
C LYS A 786 1.60 -10.13 24.79
N PRO A 787 1.72 -8.84 24.45
CA PRO A 787 2.05 -8.38 23.10
C PRO A 787 3.41 -8.93 22.64
N VAL A 788 3.67 -8.83 21.35
CA VAL A 788 5.03 -9.11 20.82
C VAL A 788 5.95 -7.98 21.27
N MET A 789 7.01 -8.33 22.03
CA MET A 789 7.86 -7.38 22.73
C MET A 789 9.30 -7.48 22.26
N TYR A 790 10.05 -6.38 22.38
CA TYR A 790 11.49 -6.40 22.29
C TYR A 790 12.10 -7.04 23.56
N TYR A 791 13.02 -7.98 23.32
CA TYR A 791 13.79 -8.69 24.34
C TYR A 791 15.27 -8.50 24.06
N LEU A 792 15.98 -7.84 24.96
CA LEU A 792 17.39 -7.49 24.82
C LEU A 792 17.96 -7.08 26.18
N PRO A 793 19.29 -7.00 26.36
CA PRO A 793 19.90 -6.44 27.55
C PRO A 793 19.46 -5.00 27.79
N ILE A 794 19.22 -4.61 29.04
CA ILE A 794 18.76 -3.27 29.38
C ILE A 794 19.97 -2.43 29.82
N TRP A 795 20.27 -1.41 29.04
CA TRP A 795 21.33 -0.42 29.29
C TRP A 795 21.05 0.36 30.58
N ALA A 796 22.05 0.42 31.48
CA ALA A 796 21.97 1.17 32.73
C ALA A 796 22.77 2.47 32.72
N GLY A 797 23.58 2.71 31.69
CA GLY A 797 24.42 3.90 31.53
C GLY A 797 25.91 3.57 31.61
N VAL A 798 26.69 4.61 31.82
CA VAL A 798 28.14 4.55 31.97
C VAL A 798 28.46 4.68 33.45
N ASN A 799 29.37 3.85 33.99
CA ASN A 799 29.86 3.94 35.36
C ASN A 799 30.63 5.24 35.54
N PRO A 800 30.20 6.17 36.40
CA PRO A 800 30.88 7.45 36.59
C PRO A 800 32.29 7.30 37.19
N ALA A 801 32.60 6.19 37.83
CA ALA A 801 33.89 5.97 38.51
C ALA A 801 35.01 5.62 37.51
N ASP A 802 34.73 4.81 36.50
CA ASP A 802 35.76 4.24 35.63
C ASP A 802 35.43 4.25 34.13
N GLY A 803 34.23 4.74 33.75
CA GLY A 803 33.79 4.82 32.36
C GLY A 803 33.36 3.49 31.71
N SER A 804 33.20 2.43 32.51
CA SER A 804 32.72 1.14 31.99
C SER A 804 31.24 1.19 31.66
N PRO A 805 30.79 0.49 30.60
CA PRO A 805 29.37 0.32 30.27
C PRO A 805 28.69 -0.53 31.35
N GLN A 806 27.41 -0.27 31.63
CA GLN A 806 26.65 -1.00 32.63
C GLN A 806 25.28 -1.43 32.08
N TRP A 807 24.85 -2.61 32.51
CA TRP A 807 23.52 -3.18 32.20
C TRP A 807 22.82 -3.61 33.48
N TYR A 808 21.48 -3.43 33.48
CA TYR A 808 20.67 -3.92 34.62
C TYR A 808 20.57 -5.43 34.62
N LEU A 809 20.76 -6.03 35.79
CA LEU A 809 20.46 -7.45 36.00
C LEU A 809 18.95 -7.70 35.89
N PRO A 810 18.50 -8.81 35.24
CA PRO A 810 17.09 -9.09 35.07
C PRO A 810 16.26 -9.08 36.35
N GLY A 811 15.10 -8.40 36.33
CA GLY A 811 14.06 -8.45 37.36
C GLY A 811 12.83 -9.20 36.86
N LYS A 812 11.74 -9.16 37.63
CA LYS A 812 10.46 -9.79 37.20
C LYS A 812 9.81 -9.06 36.01
N ASN A 813 10.03 -7.79 35.92
CA ASN A 813 9.56 -6.92 34.83
C ASN A 813 10.48 -5.70 34.69
N ILE A 814 10.30 -4.87 33.66
CA ILE A 814 11.15 -3.72 33.38
C ILE A 814 11.14 -2.69 34.51
N ASP A 815 10.00 -2.45 35.15
CA ASP A 815 9.88 -1.49 36.24
C ASP A 815 10.67 -1.94 37.47
N GLU A 816 10.64 -3.23 37.82
CA GLU A 816 11.47 -3.82 38.90
C GLU A 816 12.97 -3.83 38.52
N THR A 817 13.28 -4.12 37.25
CA THR A 817 14.64 -4.11 36.72
C THR A 817 15.30 -2.75 36.90
N THR A 818 14.62 -1.67 36.50
CA THR A 818 15.19 -0.31 36.47
C THR A 818 15.00 0.47 37.76
N LYS A 819 14.21 -0.04 38.70
CA LYS A 819 13.95 0.60 40.00
C LYS A 819 15.18 0.65 40.89
N ASP A 820 15.95 -0.44 40.97
CA ASP A 820 17.14 -0.54 41.77
C ASP A 820 18.39 -0.31 40.90
N LYS A 821 18.85 0.91 40.88
CA LYS A 821 20.04 1.34 40.14
C LYS A 821 21.35 0.70 40.60
N SER A 822 21.37 0.03 41.78
CA SER A 822 22.53 -0.66 42.26
C SER A 822 22.68 -2.06 41.67
N ARG A 823 21.62 -2.64 41.10
CA ARG A 823 21.61 -3.96 40.46
C ARG A 823 22.12 -3.90 39.03
N VAL A 824 23.36 -3.53 38.85
CA VAL A 824 24.01 -3.41 37.55
C VAL A 824 25.26 -4.23 37.46
N THR A 825 25.66 -4.57 36.24
CA THR A 825 26.94 -5.26 35.98
C THR A 825 27.62 -4.61 34.78
N SER A 826 28.95 -4.57 34.80
CA SER A 826 29.77 -4.18 33.64
C SER A 826 30.26 -5.38 32.82
N ASN A 827 29.94 -6.62 33.26
CA ASN A 827 30.21 -7.83 32.47
C ASN A 827 29.04 -8.12 31.54
N PHE A 828 29.26 -7.99 30.26
CA PHE A 828 28.24 -8.24 29.24
C PHE A 828 28.12 -9.74 28.95
N ASP A 829 26.94 -10.27 29.19
CA ASP A 829 26.52 -11.62 28.77
C ASP A 829 25.12 -11.48 28.15
N GLU A 830 25.02 -11.51 26.83
CA GLU A 830 23.77 -11.32 26.10
C GLU A 830 22.66 -12.26 26.59
N THR A 831 22.99 -13.55 26.78
CA THR A 831 22.01 -14.56 27.20
C THR A 831 21.50 -14.32 28.60
N ALA A 832 22.41 -14.00 29.55
CA ALA A 832 22.07 -13.77 30.94
C ALA A 832 21.35 -12.42 31.17
N LEU A 833 21.60 -11.41 30.33
CA LEU A 833 21.06 -10.07 30.46
C LEU A 833 19.78 -9.82 29.62
N THR A 834 19.51 -10.68 28.64
CA THR A 834 18.32 -10.52 27.77
C THR A 834 17.03 -10.63 28.57
N GLN A 835 16.21 -9.61 28.52
CA GLN A 835 14.95 -9.48 29.24
C GLN A 835 13.94 -8.61 28.48
N ASN A 836 12.70 -8.57 28.96
CA ASN A 836 11.65 -7.74 28.37
C ASN A 836 11.98 -6.25 28.52
N SER A 837 12.08 -5.54 27.41
CA SER A 837 12.37 -4.10 27.41
C SER A 837 11.19 -3.19 27.84
N GLY A 838 9.98 -3.74 28.01
CA GLY A 838 8.77 -2.96 28.19
C GLY A 838 8.19 -2.36 26.91
N HIS A 839 8.87 -2.49 25.75
CA HIS A 839 8.49 -1.89 24.49
C HIS A 839 7.95 -2.92 23.49
N ARG A 840 6.84 -2.58 22.82
CA ARG A 840 6.18 -3.42 21.81
C ARG A 840 6.91 -3.34 20.48
N ARG A 841 6.94 -4.48 19.76
CA ARG A 841 7.41 -4.52 18.36
C ARG A 841 6.44 -3.81 17.43
N TYR A 842 5.13 -3.96 17.61
CA TYR A 842 4.11 -3.36 16.77
C TYR A 842 3.51 -2.14 17.45
N ALA A 843 3.44 -1.03 16.69
CA ALA A 843 2.84 0.20 17.18
C ALA A 843 1.35 -0.02 17.51
N PRO A 844 0.90 0.29 18.73
CA PRO A 844 -0.50 0.12 19.10
C PRO A 844 -1.42 1.16 18.47
N PHE A 845 -0.90 2.34 18.11
CA PHE A 845 -1.70 3.43 17.58
C PHE A 845 -1.25 3.80 16.17
N ASN A 846 -2.20 3.83 15.23
CA ASN A 846 -1.95 4.31 13.88
C ASN A 846 -3.19 5.02 13.33
N GLY A 847 -2.98 5.94 12.41
CA GLY A 847 -4.06 6.68 11.79
C GLY A 847 -3.57 7.90 11.03
N GLY A 848 -4.46 8.87 10.90
CA GLY A 848 -4.18 10.13 10.24
C GLY A 848 -5.29 11.14 10.43
N PHE A 849 -5.02 12.36 10.08
CA PHE A 849 -6.03 13.40 9.99
C PHE A 849 -5.88 14.15 8.67
N ASN A 850 -6.95 14.71 8.20
CA ASN A 850 -6.98 15.44 6.95
C ASN A 850 -7.78 16.73 7.08
N ILE A 851 -7.39 17.73 6.30
CA ILE A 851 -8.09 18.99 6.14
C ILE A 851 -8.29 19.22 4.65
N SER A 852 -9.51 19.53 4.25
CA SER A 852 -9.81 19.91 2.86
C SER A 852 -10.63 21.20 2.86
N ALA A 853 -10.29 22.08 1.94
CA ALA A 853 -10.97 23.36 1.76
C ALA A 853 -11.16 23.66 0.26
N GLY A 854 -12.20 24.40 -0.06
CA GLY A 854 -12.44 24.88 -1.41
C GLY A 854 -13.02 26.28 -1.38
N TRP A 855 -12.65 27.09 -2.37
CA TRP A 855 -13.20 28.41 -2.58
C TRP A 855 -13.09 28.84 -4.06
N LYS A 856 -14.24 29.02 -4.73
CA LYS A 856 -14.32 29.51 -6.13
C LYS A 856 -13.33 28.84 -7.10
N GLY A 857 -13.29 27.50 -7.12
CA GLY A 857 -12.40 26.72 -7.99
C GLY A 857 -11.00 26.46 -7.40
N LEU A 858 -10.58 27.18 -6.35
CA LEU A 858 -9.37 26.87 -5.58
C LEU A 858 -9.68 25.73 -4.60
N THR A 859 -8.83 24.73 -4.54
CA THR A 859 -8.93 23.60 -3.61
C THR A 859 -7.62 23.42 -2.83
N LEU A 860 -7.73 23.10 -1.56
CA LEU A 860 -6.63 22.73 -0.68
C LEU A 860 -6.95 21.39 -0.03
N SER A 861 -5.98 20.47 0.03
CA SER A 861 -6.06 19.24 0.81
C SER A 861 -4.72 19.00 1.49
N ALA A 862 -4.75 18.68 2.78
CA ALA A 862 -3.59 18.27 3.56
C ALA A 862 -3.90 16.96 4.28
N ASP A 863 -3.07 15.93 4.07
CA ASP A 863 -3.22 14.61 4.65
C ASP A 863 -2.01 14.27 5.52
N PHE A 864 -2.27 13.89 6.76
CA PHE A 864 -1.25 13.54 7.75
C PHE A 864 -1.35 12.07 8.12
N ALA A 865 -0.21 11.40 8.27
CA ALA A 865 -0.10 10.07 8.85
C ALA A 865 0.53 10.15 10.24
N VAL A 866 0.02 9.35 11.17
CA VAL A 866 0.45 9.30 12.57
C VAL A 866 0.62 7.85 13.00
N VAL A 867 1.78 7.54 13.60
CA VAL A 867 2.07 6.24 14.22
C VAL A 867 2.70 6.50 15.58
N LEU A 868 2.06 6.02 16.66
CA LEU A 868 2.51 6.26 18.03
C LEU A 868 2.77 4.94 18.77
N GLY A 869 3.74 4.97 19.68
CA GLY A 869 4.17 3.80 20.43
C GLY A 869 4.98 2.81 19.59
N LYS A 870 5.55 3.27 18.48
CA LYS A 870 6.50 2.52 17.65
C LYS A 870 7.88 2.61 18.25
N TYR A 871 8.57 1.47 18.32
CA TYR A 871 9.97 1.35 18.67
C TYR A 871 10.74 0.64 17.58
N LEU A 872 12.00 0.99 17.41
CA LEU A 872 12.90 0.44 16.40
C LEU A 872 14.33 0.42 16.93
N VAL A 873 15.02 -0.71 16.77
CA VAL A 873 16.45 -0.79 17.07
C VAL A 873 17.23 -0.05 15.97
N ASN A 874 17.93 0.98 16.34
CA ASN A 874 18.77 1.76 15.44
C ASN A 874 20.11 1.03 15.20
N ASN A 875 20.08 0.04 14.30
CA ASN A 875 21.27 -0.73 13.93
C ASN A 875 22.34 0.16 13.24
N ASP A 876 21.93 1.23 12.59
CA ASP A 876 22.86 2.17 11.96
C ASP A 876 23.73 2.86 13.02
N MET A 877 23.14 3.16 14.19
CA MET A 877 23.84 3.72 15.34
C MET A 877 24.95 2.82 15.87
N TYR A 878 24.76 1.49 15.83
CA TYR A 878 25.80 0.54 16.20
C TYR A 878 27.11 0.74 15.41
N PHE A 879 27.02 1.23 14.19
CA PHE A 879 28.19 1.51 13.36
C PHE A 879 28.70 2.95 13.49
N TYR A 880 27.82 3.95 13.45
CA TYR A 880 28.26 5.34 13.44
C TYR A 880 28.51 5.94 14.84
N ALA A 881 28.16 5.23 15.90
CA ALA A 881 28.36 5.69 17.27
C ALA A 881 29.10 4.66 18.17
N ASN A 882 29.79 3.70 17.58
CA ASN A 882 30.51 2.62 18.32
C ASN A 882 31.96 2.55 17.88
N PHE A 883 32.79 3.50 18.33
CA PHE A 883 34.19 3.60 17.94
C PHE A 883 34.98 2.31 18.22
N ALA A 884 34.78 1.68 19.40
CA ALA A 884 35.53 0.48 19.77
C ALA A 884 35.32 -0.71 18.82
N ALA A 885 34.11 -0.83 18.19
CA ALA A 885 33.84 -1.89 17.23
C ALA A 885 34.41 -1.60 15.84
N VAL A 886 34.55 -0.34 15.46
CA VAL A 886 34.92 0.05 14.09
C VAL A 886 36.22 0.84 14.00
N GLN A 887 36.74 1.29 15.12
CA GLN A 887 38.00 2.04 15.26
C GLN A 887 38.18 3.14 14.19
N THR A 888 39.34 3.18 13.51
CA THR A 888 39.64 4.15 12.47
C THR A 888 39.00 3.82 11.10
N SER A 889 38.30 2.67 10.98
CA SER A 889 37.80 2.18 9.71
C SER A 889 36.62 2.99 9.17
N TYR A 890 35.78 3.51 10.08
CA TYR A 890 34.53 4.18 9.72
C TYR A 890 34.48 5.62 10.21
N ASN A 891 33.66 6.43 9.54
CA ASN A 891 33.28 7.73 10.02
C ASN A 891 32.43 7.60 11.30
N GLN A 892 32.43 8.62 12.13
CA GLN A 892 31.67 8.66 13.37
C GLN A 892 30.71 9.84 13.38
N HIS A 893 29.58 9.64 14.08
CA HIS A 893 28.63 10.72 14.37
C HIS A 893 29.18 11.61 15.48
N LYS A 894 28.93 12.91 15.41
CA LYS A 894 29.43 13.92 16.39
C LYS A 894 29.03 13.62 17.85
N MET A 895 27.94 12.84 18.05
CA MET A 895 27.47 12.47 19.39
C MET A 895 28.49 11.65 20.19
N VAL A 896 29.39 10.89 19.53
CA VAL A 896 30.42 10.08 20.23
C VAL A 896 31.46 10.89 20.98
N ASN A 897 31.52 12.21 20.76
CA ASN A 897 32.35 13.12 21.57
C ASN A 897 31.91 13.21 23.03
N ASP A 898 30.65 12.82 23.35
CA ASP A 898 30.13 12.73 24.71
C ASP A 898 30.47 11.38 25.34
N PHE A 899 31.73 10.99 25.29
CA PHE A 899 32.24 9.80 25.93
C PHE A 899 32.86 10.12 27.28
N TRP A 900 32.97 9.08 28.14
CA TRP A 900 33.48 9.26 29.50
C TRP A 900 34.94 9.69 29.51
N ARG A 901 35.23 10.66 30.37
CA ARG A 901 36.56 11.19 30.75
C ARG A 901 36.47 11.66 32.19
N GLU A 902 37.62 11.90 32.81
CA GLU A 902 37.66 12.38 34.18
C GLU A 902 36.99 13.76 34.36
N ASP A 903 36.99 14.58 33.31
CA ASP A 903 36.26 15.86 33.20
C ASP A 903 34.81 15.73 32.72
N ASN A 904 34.37 14.55 32.28
CA ASN A 904 33.02 14.26 31.82
C ASN A 904 32.49 12.90 32.34
N LYS A 905 32.25 12.82 33.67
CA LYS A 905 31.79 11.56 34.31
C LYS A 905 30.35 11.18 34.05
N ASN A 906 29.50 12.11 33.57
CA ASN A 906 28.10 11.88 33.23
C ASN A 906 27.88 11.68 31.72
N ALA A 907 28.88 11.16 31.04
CA ALA A 907 28.85 10.95 29.59
C ALA A 907 27.80 9.93 29.17
N LYS A 908 27.32 10.04 27.92
CA LYS A 908 26.39 9.11 27.32
C LYS A 908 27.06 7.85 26.81
N PHE A 909 28.34 7.91 26.46
CA PHE A 909 29.12 6.80 25.91
C PHE A 909 30.24 6.38 26.84
N PRO A 910 30.64 5.10 26.83
CA PRO A 910 31.72 4.59 27.69
C PRO A 910 33.09 5.20 27.31
N ASP A 911 34.10 4.86 28.08
CA ASP A 911 35.49 5.29 27.79
C ASP A 911 36.03 4.50 26.59
N TRP A 912 35.95 5.05 25.40
CA TRP A 912 36.45 4.43 24.18
C TRP A 912 37.94 4.08 24.22
N ARG A 913 38.74 4.77 25.03
CA ARG A 913 40.19 4.55 25.19
C ARG A 913 40.50 3.22 25.83
N LYS A 914 39.57 2.67 26.62
CA LYS A 914 39.64 1.36 27.26
C LYS A 914 39.11 0.22 26.38
N GLY A 915 38.73 0.51 25.15
CA GLY A 915 38.19 -0.49 24.26
C GLY A 915 36.75 -0.93 24.57
N TYR A 916 36.04 -0.20 25.45
CA TYR A 916 34.62 -0.47 25.70
C TYR A 916 33.80 -0.12 24.44
N GLY A 917 32.95 -1.06 24.00
CA GLY A 917 32.06 -0.90 22.85
C GLY A 917 30.59 -0.87 23.24
N MET A 918 29.74 -0.53 22.28
CA MET A 918 28.31 -0.74 22.39
C MET A 918 27.96 -2.19 22.01
N HIS A 919 26.90 -2.67 22.58
CA HIS A 919 26.31 -3.98 22.28
C HIS A 919 24.90 -3.80 21.73
N PHE A 920 24.29 -4.87 21.21
CA PHE A 920 22.89 -4.86 20.84
C PHE A 920 22.03 -4.92 22.11
N ASP A 921 21.72 -3.75 22.65
CA ASP A 921 20.98 -3.55 23.89
C ASP A 921 19.96 -2.40 23.78
N SER A 922 19.30 -2.05 24.87
CA SER A 922 18.26 -1.04 24.85
C SER A 922 18.75 0.39 24.57
N HIS A 923 20.08 0.63 24.54
CA HIS A 923 20.65 1.90 24.10
C HIS A 923 20.35 2.17 22.61
N LEU A 924 20.25 1.10 21.80
CA LEU A 924 19.90 1.17 20.39
C LEU A 924 18.38 1.16 20.14
N LEU A 925 17.55 0.89 21.14
CA LEU A 925 16.10 0.82 21.02
C LEU A 925 15.48 2.21 21.18
N GLU A 926 15.15 2.86 20.07
CA GLU A 926 14.65 4.22 20.03
C GLU A 926 13.13 4.31 19.82
N ASN A 927 12.52 5.38 20.33
CA ASN A 927 11.16 5.76 20.01
C ASN A 927 11.08 6.22 18.55
N ALA A 928 10.48 5.41 17.69
CA ALA A 928 10.27 5.68 16.27
C ALA A 928 8.84 6.11 15.96
N SER A 929 8.11 6.65 16.95
CA SER A 929 6.81 7.29 16.73
C SER A 929 6.99 8.49 15.82
N PHE A 930 6.01 8.75 14.95
CA PHE A 930 6.10 9.88 14.05
C PHE A 930 4.73 10.44 13.64
N MET A 931 4.74 11.70 13.25
CA MET A 931 3.70 12.36 12.47
C MET A 931 4.33 12.91 11.18
N ARG A 932 3.72 12.62 10.03
CA ARG A 932 4.23 13.04 8.70
C ARG A 932 3.15 13.72 7.90
N LEU A 933 3.44 14.89 7.31
CA LEU A 933 2.59 15.48 6.27
C LEU A 933 2.84 14.71 4.96
N LYS A 934 1.97 13.73 4.69
CA LYS A 934 2.09 12.82 3.55
C LYS A 934 1.79 13.51 2.24
N SER A 935 0.76 14.36 2.21
CA SER A 935 0.34 15.08 1.02
C SER A 935 -0.20 16.46 1.37
N LEU A 936 0.27 17.46 0.64
CA LEU A 936 -0.32 18.79 0.59
C LEU A 936 -0.64 19.10 -0.88
N GLN A 937 -1.88 19.42 -1.17
CA GLN A 937 -2.31 19.70 -2.54
C GLN A 937 -3.03 21.02 -2.60
N ILE A 938 -2.68 21.80 -3.60
CA ILE A 938 -3.39 23.03 -3.99
C ILE A 938 -3.80 22.86 -5.45
N GLY A 939 -5.08 22.98 -5.75
CA GLY A 939 -5.62 22.87 -7.10
C GLY A 939 -6.41 24.09 -7.47
N TYR A 940 -6.33 24.53 -8.72
CA TYR A 940 -7.17 25.60 -9.27
C TYR A 940 -7.81 25.14 -10.57
N VAL A 941 -9.13 25.12 -10.59
CA VAL A 941 -9.93 24.84 -11.77
C VAL A 941 -10.30 26.17 -12.42
N LEU A 942 -9.88 26.34 -13.67
CA LEU A 942 -10.15 27.56 -14.42
C LEU A 942 -11.66 27.68 -14.70
N PRO A 943 -12.29 28.82 -14.40
CA PRO A 943 -13.71 29.03 -14.73
C PRO A 943 -14.01 28.85 -16.23
N LYS A 944 -15.12 28.19 -16.55
CA LYS A 944 -15.52 27.94 -17.94
C LYS A 944 -15.68 29.21 -18.76
N SER A 945 -16.06 30.33 -18.13
CA SER A 945 -16.14 31.63 -18.79
C SER A 945 -14.82 32.09 -19.42
N LEU A 946 -13.67 31.70 -18.83
CA LEU A 946 -12.35 32.03 -19.39
C LEU A 946 -11.96 31.08 -20.54
N LEU A 947 -12.66 29.98 -20.73
CA LEU A 947 -12.46 29.03 -21.84
C LEU A 947 -13.49 29.22 -22.98
N ALA A 948 -14.51 30.08 -22.80
CA ALA A 948 -15.63 30.27 -23.71
C ALA A 948 -15.26 30.84 -25.10
N TRP A 949 -14.01 31.35 -25.25
CA TRP A 949 -13.52 31.87 -26.54
C TRP A 949 -13.14 30.79 -27.56
N GLN A 950 -13.09 29.50 -27.10
CA GLN A 950 -12.77 28.37 -27.95
C GLN A 950 -13.70 27.18 -27.58
N ASN A 951 -13.86 26.20 -28.49
CA ASN A 951 -14.80 25.08 -28.36
C ASN A 951 -14.13 23.73 -28.17
N VAL A 952 -12.81 23.67 -27.94
CA VAL A 952 -12.02 22.42 -27.87
C VAL A 952 -11.73 22.01 -26.46
N VAL A 953 -11.37 22.95 -25.58
CA VAL A 953 -11.03 22.65 -24.17
C VAL A 953 -12.24 22.88 -23.28
N GLU A 954 -12.76 21.82 -22.67
CA GLU A 954 -13.90 21.87 -21.74
C GLU A 954 -13.51 22.20 -20.32
N GLY A 955 -12.25 21.89 -19.95
CA GLY A 955 -11.74 22.12 -18.60
C GLY A 955 -10.23 22.22 -18.52
N LEU A 956 -9.73 23.10 -17.64
CA LEU A 956 -8.31 23.27 -17.36
C LEU A 956 -8.11 23.38 -15.85
N LYS A 957 -7.24 22.52 -15.32
CA LYS A 957 -6.91 22.47 -13.89
C LYS A 957 -5.40 22.49 -13.70
N PHE A 958 -4.95 23.37 -12.81
CA PHE A 958 -3.57 23.44 -12.34
C PHE A 958 -3.48 22.81 -10.94
N THR A 959 -2.39 22.10 -10.65
CA THR A 959 -2.16 21.47 -9.36
C THR A 959 -0.73 21.70 -8.89
N PHE A 960 -0.59 21.98 -7.61
CA PHE A 960 0.67 21.91 -6.87
C PHE A 960 0.55 20.79 -5.84
N THR A 961 1.52 19.90 -5.79
CA THR A 961 1.52 18.77 -4.83
C THR A 961 2.87 18.69 -4.13
N GLY A 962 2.84 18.73 -2.80
CA GLY A 962 3.97 18.42 -1.93
C GLY A 962 3.75 17.08 -1.24
N ARG A 963 4.77 16.20 -1.21
CA ARG A 963 4.70 14.92 -0.50
C ARG A 963 5.83 14.80 0.51
N ASN A 964 5.53 14.16 1.66
CA ASN A 964 6.48 13.95 2.76
C ASN A 964 7.22 15.23 3.14
N LEU A 965 6.51 16.39 3.18
CA LEU A 965 7.13 17.71 3.33
C LEU A 965 7.88 17.87 4.65
N PHE A 966 7.34 17.28 5.73
CA PHE A 966 8.03 17.22 7.01
C PHE A 966 7.60 15.98 7.81
N THR A 967 8.45 15.57 8.73
CA THR A 967 8.22 14.49 9.70
C THR A 967 8.63 14.99 11.10
N ILE A 968 7.76 14.79 12.07
CA ILE A 968 8.05 15.03 13.49
C ILE A 968 8.29 13.67 14.12
N THR A 969 9.48 13.44 14.69
CA THR A 969 9.91 12.19 15.31
C THR A 969 11.11 12.42 16.21
N ASP A 970 11.22 11.62 17.26
CA ASP A 970 12.41 11.57 18.14
C ASP A 970 13.47 10.59 17.60
N TYR A 971 13.13 9.76 16.61
CA TYR A 971 14.04 8.78 16.03
C TYR A 971 15.27 9.46 15.40
N THR A 972 16.47 8.99 15.75
CA THR A 972 17.73 9.61 15.29
C THR A 972 18.26 9.01 13.99
N GLY A 973 17.78 7.83 13.59
CA GLY A 973 18.14 7.18 12.32
C GLY A 973 17.53 7.85 11.09
N ILE A 974 17.68 7.23 9.93
CA ILE A 974 17.34 7.80 8.62
C ILE A 974 15.82 8.04 8.45
N ASP A 975 14.99 7.06 8.80
CA ASP A 975 13.52 7.16 8.65
C ASP A 975 12.79 6.29 9.67
N PRO A 976 11.84 6.82 10.44
CA PRO A 976 11.08 6.05 11.43
C PRO A 976 10.04 5.10 10.81
N GLU A 977 9.75 5.20 9.51
CA GLU A 977 8.65 4.47 8.86
C GLU A 977 8.98 3.00 8.52
N ILE A 978 10.22 2.55 8.75
CA ILE A 978 10.66 1.18 8.45
C ILE A 978 9.85 0.13 9.23
N ASP A 979 9.26 -0.88 8.56
CA ASP A 979 8.62 -2.04 9.20
C ASP A 979 9.61 -3.20 9.32
N ALA A 980 10.57 -3.04 10.23
CA ALA A 980 11.55 -4.07 10.60
C ALA A 980 11.79 -4.03 12.11
N ASN A 981 12.49 -5.03 12.65
CA ASN A 981 12.92 -5.03 14.05
C ASN A 981 14.10 -4.09 14.27
N VAL A 982 14.92 -3.95 13.24
CA VAL A 982 16.16 -3.13 13.24
C VAL A 982 16.20 -2.28 11.97
N SER A 983 16.87 -1.13 12.03
CA SER A 983 17.17 -0.35 10.82
C SER A 983 18.20 -1.10 9.95
N LEU A 984 18.11 -0.92 8.63
CA LEU A 984 18.86 -1.72 7.66
C LEU A 984 19.79 -0.89 6.75
N GLY A 985 20.10 0.37 7.12
CA GLY A 985 20.90 1.27 6.29
C GLY A 985 20.25 1.67 4.96
N ARG A 986 18.93 1.49 4.84
CA ARG A 986 18.18 1.82 3.61
C ARG A 986 18.00 3.33 3.49
N LEU A 987 17.88 3.79 2.26
CA LEU A 987 17.51 5.18 1.99
C LEU A 987 16.11 5.46 2.53
N GLY A 988 15.97 6.57 3.25
CA GLY A 988 14.67 7.02 3.77
C GLY A 988 13.76 7.57 2.67
N ASN A 989 12.50 7.80 3.02
CA ASN A 989 11.51 8.38 2.13
C ASN A 989 11.99 9.71 1.51
N THR A 990 11.51 10.02 0.32
CA THR A 990 11.82 11.27 -0.37
C THR A 990 10.74 12.33 -0.16
N ARG A 991 11.16 13.58 -0.05
CA ARG A 991 10.31 14.76 -0.19
C ARG A 991 10.12 15.06 -1.66
N GLN A 992 8.90 15.32 -2.09
CA GLN A 992 8.58 15.58 -3.49
C GLN A 992 7.78 16.87 -3.62
N ILE A 993 8.07 17.65 -4.67
CA ILE A 993 7.35 18.87 -5.03
C ILE A 993 7.03 18.79 -6.52
N LEU A 994 5.75 18.84 -6.87
CA LEU A 994 5.28 18.62 -8.23
C LEU A 994 4.26 19.69 -8.64
N PHE A 995 4.31 20.04 -9.93
CA PHE A 995 3.32 20.87 -10.60
C PHE A 995 2.63 20.04 -11.67
N GLY A 996 1.32 20.22 -11.83
CA GLY A 996 0.53 19.48 -12.78
C GLY A 996 -0.47 20.35 -13.52
N VAL A 997 -0.74 19.95 -14.74
CA VAL A 997 -1.79 20.50 -15.60
C VAL A 997 -2.68 19.35 -16.08
N GLU A 998 -3.99 19.51 -15.96
CA GLU A 998 -5.00 18.59 -16.50
C GLU A 998 -5.88 19.36 -17.47
N VAL A 999 -5.97 18.86 -18.71
CA VAL A 999 -6.79 19.41 -19.79
C VAL A 999 -7.86 18.39 -20.15
N THR A 1000 -9.11 18.83 -20.20
CA THR A 1000 -10.25 18.01 -20.62
C THR A 1000 -10.82 18.59 -21.91
N PHE A 1001 -11.01 17.71 -22.90
CA PHE A 1001 -11.54 18.01 -24.21
C PHE A 1001 -12.90 17.39 -24.44
#